data_d939d83b4309cd4e160ba5d8ccef3c9f
#
_entry.id   d939d83b4309cd4e160ba5d8ccef3c9f
#
_cell.length_a   1.000
_cell.length_b   1.000
_cell.length_c   1.000
_cell.angle_alpha   90.00
_cell.angle_beta   90.00
_cell.angle_gamma   90.00
#
_symmetry.space_group_name_H-M   'P 1'
#
loop_
_entity.id
_entity.type
_entity.pdbx_description
1 polymer ?
#
loop_
_entity_poly.entity_id
_entity_poly.type
_entity_poly.pdbx_seq_one_letter_code
_entity_poly.pdbx_strand_id
1 'polypeptide(L)'
;MSQGVELNGIDVVAPGARGAWVWPRIKDPRVPFAAILTVYAVLGFSFLGFNRSPAQMLTLVASGCALDAALAFLLRGDRLVPLSAYITCCSLALLLNYAHASWLLFLPVYLAIGSKYVFTFRGRHVVNPSMFGVAVSLLLTHELITAAPAYQWAGGRITMSVFIVTAALALFIFRVGRTALIVSFLCFYTLQTALRAYLLRYHLPPISLFVGTLSTPAFYIFTFYMITDPATSPRGARGQMLVAFLLTLLDLVFHLKESVFTFFYAALTLASGRFVMLHARELARLGARAYFAERINRPLAARLGLVGGLGAAGILVFRLTAAAGPDSIEAGFRMTDLPPRTIGLEMRMSRVLEDVDPRVAHVAKWLLSVGDAVAIGDIDGDGRADLFFSNPLKVPADRAAVFRNLGGMRFERMPLPGLDGAFADPQRGGLPAGGTLVDWDGDGDLDLCIPVGFGRTRLFENRLVPDGRVDLVDATLRLGVDEHTVSLAATFFDADRDGHLDLLITNALAPYLPDYPRPTALNVFALPPAAYPGDRRMFHFMHNGWHDADNGGPHIFYRGVAGGGFQKADARALGLDATYWSISVATGDLDHDGFTDLYIANDFGPDEAYLNEGGRSFSRVRGTFFGDIGRDTYKGMNSTLADFDGNGFLDIYVSNNHHALQSEGSLLWMTRPGRGPHGVTFSDEAMSRNALNEQRWGWGAAAGDLDGDGWPDIVQANGMVDDRLDRRFVDGQRKDYWYVNHKLMQAGPGIHSYADRWGDLRGREIYPNEARRVYLNRGRAGAGRFVDVAASSGVAHPENSRGVALADLDDDGDLDMVITNQFGSPSVYRNDRTSAPPARSFLRLALRGNGRDTHRAAIGTQVVVRVPQTDGTTVDHLQEVTLLGGFSGQGDTRLFFGLGGHQGPVDAVIRWYGGQTENRRFEAGRTYMVEQP
;
A
#
# COMPACT_ATOMS: atom_id res chain seq x y z
N MET A 1 37.72 -8.42 -56.16
CA MET A 1 37.85 -9.29 -54.98
C MET A 1 37.80 -8.42 -53.75
N SER A 2 36.62 -8.22 -53.15
CA SER A 2 36.42 -7.49 -51.92
C SER A 2 36.36 -8.50 -50.77
N GLN A 3 37.42 -8.55 -49.99
CA GLN A 3 37.43 -9.34 -48.74
C GLN A 3 36.43 -8.72 -47.77
N GLY A 4 35.36 -9.45 -47.52
CA GLY A 4 34.39 -9.14 -46.46
C GLY A 4 35.07 -9.34 -45.10
N VAL A 5 35.13 -8.27 -44.32
CA VAL A 5 35.51 -8.33 -42.94
C VAL A 5 34.35 -8.97 -42.16
N GLU A 6 34.49 -10.22 -41.80
CA GLU A 6 33.63 -10.89 -40.81
C GLU A 6 33.71 -10.18 -39.46
N LEU A 7 32.73 -9.35 -39.18
CA LEU A 7 32.49 -8.78 -37.88
C LEU A 7 31.51 -9.70 -37.14
N ASN A 8 32.04 -10.51 -36.23
CA ASN A 8 31.31 -11.42 -35.32
C ASN A 8 29.86 -11.02 -35.08
N GLY A 9 28.93 -11.71 -35.73
CA GLY A 9 27.57 -11.96 -35.27
C GLY A 9 26.55 -10.81 -35.32
N ILE A 10 26.93 -9.61 -35.77
CA ILE A 10 25.97 -8.51 -36.02
C ILE A 10 26.21 -8.07 -37.48
N ASP A 11 25.52 -8.72 -38.41
CA ASP A 11 25.49 -8.26 -39.77
C ASP A 11 24.89 -6.86 -39.84
N VAL A 12 25.75 -5.89 -40.10
CA VAL A 12 25.31 -4.65 -40.73
C VAL A 12 24.92 -5.05 -42.14
N VAL A 13 23.63 -5.19 -42.40
CA VAL A 13 23.11 -5.40 -43.75
C VAL A 13 23.64 -4.26 -44.59
N ALA A 14 24.36 -4.61 -45.67
CA ALA A 14 24.77 -3.64 -46.65
C ALA A 14 23.53 -2.86 -47.15
N PRO A 15 23.67 -1.57 -47.51
CA PRO A 15 22.55 -0.78 -48.02
C PRO A 15 22.11 -1.33 -49.37
N GLY A 16 21.19 -2.28 -49.33
CA GLY A 16 20.63 -2.96 -50.45
C GLY A 16 19.15 -3.21 -50.27
N ALA A 17 18.34 -2.58 -51.11
CA ALA A 17 16.91 -2.67 -51.22
C ALA A 17 16.12 -2.03 -50.06
N ARG A 18 15.82 -0.76 -50.17
CA ARG A 18 14.77 -0.09 -49.34
C ARG A 18 13.47 -0.90 -49.41
N GLY A 19 13.00 -1.41 -48.27
CA GLY A 19 11.70 -2.05 -48.16
C GLY A 19 11.65 -3.55 -47.87
N ALA A 20 12.78 -4.26 -47.76
CA ALA A 20 12.79 -5.67 -47.35
C ALA A 20 12.70 -5.83 -45.84
N TRP A 21 11.93 -6.83 -45.35
CA TRP A 21 11.83 -7.17 -43.94
C TRP A 21 13.13 -7.84 -43.47
N VAL A 22 13.72 -7.30 -42.40
CA VAL A 22 14.90 -7.88 -41.75
C VAL A 22 14.45 -8.74 -40.57
N TRP A 23 14.56 -10.08 -40.76
CA TRP A 23 14.22 -11.05 -39.71
C TRP A 23 15.47 -11.44 -38.92
N PRO A 24 15.37 -11.66 -37.62
CA PRO A 24 16.46 -12.21 -36.84
C PRO A 24 16.76 -13.63 -37.28
N ARG A 25 18.04 -13.97 -37.45
CA ARG A 25 18.46 -15.33 -37.79
C ARG A 25 18.27 -16.25 -36.59
N ILE A 26 17.92 -17.53 -36.77
CA ILE A 26 17.73 -18.51 -35.69
C ILE A 26 19.00 -18.65 -34.83
N LYS A 27 20.20 -18.44 -35.42
CA LYS A 27 21.49 -18.45 -34.70
C LYS A 27 21.84 -17.11 -34.03
N ASP A 28 20.96 -16.11 -34.05
CA ASP A 28 21.18 -14.82 -33.38
C ASP A 28 21.19 -15.03 -31.87
N PRO A 29 22.27 -14.68 -31.17
CA PRO A 29 22.38 -14.88 -29.72
C PRO A 29 21.30 -14.10 -28.90
N ARG A 30 20.61 -13.12 -29.50
CA ARG A 30 19.50 -12.39 -28.90
C ARG A 30 18.23 -13.22 -28.82
N VAL A 31 18.03 -14.21 -29.67
CA VAL A 31 16.82 -15.05 -29.66
C VAL A 31 16.71 -15.88 -28.38
N PRO A 32 17.72 -16.70 -28.01
CA PRO A 32 17.65 -17.41 -26.71
C PRO A 32 17.60 -16.48 -25.52
N PHE A 33 18.19 -15.29 -25.62
CA PHE A 33 18.09 -14.27 -24.53
C PHE A 33 16.66 -13.73 -24.39
N ALA A 34 16.00 -13.41 -25.49
CA ALA A 34 14.59 -13.01 -25.49
C ALA A 34 13.68 -14.10 -24.88
N ALA A 35 13.93 -15.37 -25.25
CA ALA A 35 13.19 -16.51 -24.72
C ALA A 35 13.33 -16.63 -23.18
N ILE A 36 14.54 -16.46 -22.65
CA ILE A 36 14.78 -16.51 -21.19
C ILE A 36 14.07 -15.36 -20.48
N LEU A 37 14.16 -14.13 -21.00
CA LEU A 37 13.44 -13.00 -20.41
C LEU A 37 11.93 -13.21 -20.43
N THR A 38 11.40 -13.85 -21.48
CA THR A 38 9.98 -14.21 -21.53
C THR A 38 9.63 -15.24 -20.46
N VAL A 39 10.47 -16.27 -20.26
CA VAL A 39 10.28 -17.26 -19.19
C VAL A 39 10.33 -16.58 -17.82
N TYR A 40 11.28 -15.66 -17.59
CA TYR A 40 11.32 -14.90 -16.34
C TYR A 40 10.04 -14.09 -16.11
N ALA A 41 9.54 -13.44 -17.16
CA ALA A 41 8.31 -12.68 -17.04
C ALA A 41 7.11 -13.56 -16.69
N VAL A 42 6.97 -14.72 -17.38
CA VAL A 42 5.89 -15.67 -17.11
C VAL A 42 6.01 -16.23 -15.70
N LEU A 43 7.19 -16.62 -15.25
CA LEU A 43 7.40 -17.05 -13.87
C LEU A 43 7.14 -15.91 -12.88
N GLY A 44 7.45 -14.68 -13.26
CA GLY A 44 7.23 -13.49 -12.42
C GLY A 44 5.79 -13.36 -11.97
N PHE A 45 4.85 -13.30 -12.91
CA PHE A 45 3.44 -13.12 -12.56
C PHE A 45 2.69 -14.41 -12.22
N SER A 46 3.29 -15.60 -12.44
CA SER A 46 2.65 -16.87 -12.05
C SER A 46 3.10 -17.38 -10.68
N PHE A 47 4.39 -17.20 -10.34
CA PHE A 47 5.00 -17.85 -9.18
C PHE A 47 5.87 -16.95 -8.30
N LEU A 48 6.34 -15.79 -8.80
CA LEU A 48 7.39 -15.03 -8.13
C LEU A 48 6.92 -13.71 -7.50
N GLY A 49 5.64 -13.42 -7.59
CA GLY A 49 5.05 -12.25 -6.96
C GLY A 49 5.29 -10.93 -7.69
N PHE A 50 5.38 -10.95 -9.03
CA PHE A 50 5.37 -9.71 -9.78
C PHE A 50 4.03 -9.01 -9.65
N ASN A 51 4.06 -7.88 -9.05
CA ASN A 51 2.93 -6.98 -8.90
C ASN A 51 2.62 -6.25 -10.22
N ARG A 52 2.28 -7.04 -11.25
CA ARG A 52 2.03 -6.52 -12.58
C ARG A 52 1.18 -7.47 -13.41
N SER A 53 0.15 -6.92 -14.06
CA SER A 53 -0.71 -7.73 -14.91
C SER A 53 -0.02 -8.12 -16.22
N PRO A 54 -0.33 -9.30 -16.81
CA PRO A 54 0.11 -9.68 -18.14
C PRO A 54 -0.25 -8.65 -19.21
N ALA A 55 -1.38 -7.95 -19.07
CA ALA A 55 -1.82 -6.90 -19.98
C ALA A 55 -0.89 -5.68 -19.97
N GLN A 56 -0.47 -5.23 -18.77
CA GLN A 56 0.51 -4.14 -18.65
C GLN A 56 1.84 -4.50 -19.31
N MET A 57 2.31 -5.73 -19.11
CA MET A 57 3.54 -6.19 -19.75
C MET A 57 3.43 -6.26 -21.27
N LEU A 58 2.33 -6.79 -21.79
CA LEU A 58 2.07 -6.84 -23.23
C LEU A 58 2.01 -5.43 -23.84
N THR A 59 1.35 -4.49 -23.18
CA THR A 59 1.25 -3.08 -23.61
C THR A 59 2.63 -2.44 -23.66
N LEU A 60 3.47 -2.65 -22.65
CA LEU A 60 4.84 -2.12 -22.59
C LEU A 60 5.72 -2.68 -23.72
N VAL A 61 5.65 -3.98 -23.94
CA VAL A 61 6.42 -4.65 -25.01
C VAL A 61 5.92 -4.22 -26.41
N ALA A 62 4.60 -4.19 -26.61
CA ALA A 62 4.01 -3.80 -27.89
C ALA A 62 4.34 -2.34 -28.26
N SER A 63 4.19 -1.41 -27.30
CA SER A 63 4.50 0.01 -27.50
C SER A 63 5.98 0.24 -27.86
N GLY A 64 6.90 -0.42 -27.14
CA GLY A 64 8.32 -0.29 -27.43
C GLY A 64 8.74 -0.92 -28.75
N CYS A 65 8.18 -2.06 -29.12
CA CYS A 65 8.40 -2.67 -30.43
C CYS A 65 7.85 -1.79 -31.55
N ALA A 66 6.67 -1.21 -31.39
CA ALA A 66 6.09 -0.30 -32.36
C ALA A 66 6.92 0.98 -32.52
N LEU A 67 7.37 1.56 -31.39
CA LEU A 67 8.23 2.75 -31.40
C LEU A 67 9.57 2.48 -32.11
N ASP A 68 10.25 1.37 -31.81
CA ASP A 68 11.53 1.01 -32.45
C ASP A 68 11.37 0.76 -33.97
N ALA A 69 10.31 0.05 -34.35
CA ALA A 69 9.99 -0.19 -35.76
C ALA A 69 9.68 1.11 -36.52
N ALA A 70 8.90 2.02 -35.90
CA ALA A 70 8.60 3.33 -36.49
C ALA A 70 9.84 4.20 -36.64
N LEU A 71 10.69 4.30 -35.61
CA LEU A 71 11.94 5.06 -35.68
C LEU A 71 12.94 4.48 -36.69
N ALA A 72 13.06 3.15 -36.78
CA ALA A 72 13.89 2.49 -37.78
C ALA A 72 13.41 2.79 -39.21
N PHE A 73 12.10 2.71 -39.41
CA PHE A 73 11.51 3.01 -40.71
C PHE A 73 11.69 4.49 -41.11
N LEU A 74 11.33 5.41 -40.22
CA LEU A 74 11.38 6.86 -40.49
C LEU A 74 12.81 7.38 -40.69
N LEU A 75 13.77 6.88 -39.88
CA LEU A 75 15.14 7.37 -39.89
C LEU A 75 16.08 6.64 -40.85
N ARG A 76 15.81 5.37 -41.16
CA ARG A 76 16.69 4.51 -41.96
C ARG A 76 16.00 3.89 -43.14
N GLY A 77 14.68 3.84 -43.22
CA GLY A 77 13.91 3.11 -44.23
C GLY A 77 13.89 1.60 -44.00
N ASP A 78 14.33 1.13 -42.84
CA ASP A 78 14.42 -0.29 -42.50
C ASP A 78 13.10 -0.83 -42.03
N ARG A 79 12.63 -1.97 -42.56
CA ARG A 79 11.53 -2.76 -42.03
C ARG A 79 12.09 -3.91 -41.21
N LEU A 80 12.24 -3.73 -39.89
CA LEU A 80 12.86 -4.74 -39.02
C LEU A 80 11.87 -5.37 -38.04
N VAL A 81 12.08 -6.63 -37.68
CA VAL A 81 11.47 -7.25 -36.53
C VAL A 81 12.22 -6.76 -35.28
N PRO A 82 11.56 -6.05 -34.34
CA PRO A 82 12.23 -5.28 -33.28
C PRO A 82 12.69 -6.13 -32.08
N LEU A 83 13.45 -7.22 -32.32
CA LEU A 83 13.93 -8.14 -31.29
C LEU A 83 14.73 -7.43 -30.20
N SER A 84 15.52 -6.42 -30.55
CA SER A 84 16.27 -5.63 -29.57
C SER A 84 15.37 -4.77 -28.70
N ALA A 85 14.26 -4.23 -29.23
CA ALA A 85 13.28 -3.50 -28.45
C ALA A 85 12.49 -4.44 -27.55
N TYR A 86 12.12 -5.62 -28.04
CA TYR A 86 11.50 -6.67 -27.24
C TYR A 86 12.31 -6.97 -25.97
N ILE A 87 13.61 -7.27 -26.14
CA ILE A 87 14.54 -7.52 -25.02
C ILE A 87 14.60 -6.32 -24.08
N THR A 88 14.71 -5.11 -24.63
CA THR A 88 14.74 -3.87 -23.81
C THR A 88 13.48 -3.72 -23.00
N CYS A 89 12.30 -3.90 -23.59
CA CYS A 89 11.01 -3.75 -22.90
C CYS A 89 10.76 -4.86 -21.88
N CYS A 90 11.12 -6.10 -22.17
CA CYS A 90 11.11 -7.16 -21.16
C CYS A 90 12.01 -6.83 -19.97
N SER A 91 13.22 -6.32 -20.23
CA SER A 91 14.13 -5.90 -19.16
C SER A 91 13.55 -4.75 -18.31
N LEU A 92 12.90 -3.76 -18.95
CA LEU A 92 12.24 -2.67 -18.24
C LEU A 92 11.08 -3.20 -17.36
N ALA A 93 10.27 -4.10 -17.91
CA ALA A 93 9.17 -4.72 -17.20
C ALA A 93 9.64 -5.51 -15.95
N LEU A 94 10.80 -6.14 -16.03
CA LEU A 94 11.39 -6.91 -14.94
C LEU A 94 12.06 -6.05 -13.87
N LEU A 95 12.56 -4.86 -14.26
CA LEU A 95 13.41 -4.04 -13.39
C LEU A 95 12.67 -2.87 -12.72
N LEU A 96 11.54 -2.45 -13.28
CA LEU A 96 10.83 -1.26 -12.78
C LEU A 96 9.51 -1.63 -12.13
N ASN A 97 9.24 -1.01 -11.00
CA ASN A 97 7.92 -0.93 -10.43
C ASN A 97 7.35 0.47 -10.66
N TYR A 98 6.08 0.56 -11.03
CA TYR A 98 5.38 1.82 -11.29
C TYR A 98 4.27 1.96 -10.27
N ALA A 99 4.09 3.16 -9.84
CA ALA A 99 2.87 3.54 -9.18
C ALA A 99 1.77 3.70 -10.22
N HIS A 100 1.10 2.70 -10.54
CA HIS A 100 -0.15 2.57 -11.28
C HIS A 100 -0.54 3.63 -12.34
N ALA A 101 0.08 4.81 -12.42
CA ALA A 101 -0.23 5.80 -13.43
C ALA A 101 0.14 5.26 -14.82
N SER A 102 -0.86 5.05 -15.68
CA SER A 102 -0.69 4.35 -16.96
C SER A 102 0.32 5.00 -17.92
N TRP A 103 0.51 6.31 -17.84
CA TRP A 103 1.52 7.01 -18.64
C TRP A 103 2.97 6.69 -18.23
N LEU A 104 3.18 6.30 -16.97
CA LEU A 104 4.50 5.91 -16.46
C LEU A 104 5.03 4.65 -17.15
N LEU A 105 4.16 3.80 -17.70
CA LEU A 105 4.59 2.66 -18.51
C LEU A 105 5.36 3.10 -19.75
N PHE A 106 4.99 4.21 -20.36
CA PHE A 106 5.56 4.65 -21.64
C PHE A 106 6.86 5.45 -21.48
N LEU A 107 7.07 6.14 -20.36
CA LEU A 107 8.24 6.99 -20.14
C LEU A 107 9.57 6.21 -20.24
N PRO A 108 9.79 5.12 -19.49
CA PRO A 108 11.03 4.34 -19.60
C PRO A 108 11.22 3.73 -20.98
N VAL A 109 10.14 3.30 -21.64
CA VAL A 109 10.17 2.77 -22.99
C VAL A 109 10.62 3.83 -23.99
N TYR A 110 10.02 5.01 -23.95
CA TYR A 110 10.40 6.13 -24.79
C TYR A 110 11.87 6.52 -24.58
N LEU A 111 12.31 6.67 -23.33
CA LEU A 111 13.70 6.99 -23.00
C LEU A 111 14.68 5.91 -23.47
N ALA A 112 14.37 4.64 -23.22
CA ALA A 112 15.23 3.53 -23.63
C ALA A 112 15.36 3.43 -25.15
N ILE A 113 14.23 3.41 -25.86
CA ILE A 113 14.24 3.27 -27.32
C ILE A 113 14.81 4.52 -27.99
N GLY A 114 14.42 5.72 -27.54
CA GLY A 114 14.96 6.99 -28.04
C GLY A 114 16.49 7.10 -27.89
N SER A 115 17.04 6.62 -26.76
CA SER A 115 18.48 6.61 -26.53
C SER A 115 19.29 5.87 -27.59
N LYS A 116 18.73 4.81 -28.19
CA LYS A 116 19.37 4.02 -29.28
C LYS A 116 19.64 4.87 -30.51
N TYR A 117 18.83 5.89 -30.77
CA TYR A 117 18.91 6.75 -31.96
C TYR A 117 19.66 8.06 -31.68
N VAL A 118 19.62 8.53 -30.41
CA VAL A 118 20.25 9.81 -30.02
C VAL A 118 21.70 9.61 -29.57
N PHE A 119 21.98 8.69 -28.65
CA PHE A 119 23.32 8.48 -28.09
C PHE A 119 24.14 7.52 -28.92
N THR A 120 24.49 7.93 -30.13
CA THR A 120 25.21 7.09 -31.12
C THR A 120 26.60 7.62 -31.41
N PHE A 121 27.54 6.72 -31.62
CA PHE A 121 28.88 7.02 -32.14
C PHE A 121 29.20 6.09 -33.30
N ARG A 122 29.51 6.65 -34.49
CA ARG A 122 29.76 5.92 -35.73
C ARG A 122 28.68 4.89 -36.06
N GLY A 123 27.41 5.28 -35.91
CA GLY A 123 26.24 4.44 -36.24
C GLY A 123 25.89 3.37 -35.23
N ARG A 124 26.57 3.32 -34.08
CA ARG A 124 26.27 2.37 -32.98
C ARG A 124 25.88 3.11 -31.72
N HIS A 125 24.90 2.62 -30.98
CA HIS A 125 24.55 3.18 -29.64
C HIS A 125 25.71 2.94 -28.66
N VAL A 126 25.98 3.90 -27.83
CA VAL A 126 27.06 3.88 -26.83
C VAL A 126 26.55 3.52 -25.45
N VAL A 127 25.28 3.81 -25.19
CA VAL A 127 24.61 3.57 -23.92
C VAL A 127 23.70 2.34 -24.04
N ASN A 128 23.69 1.48 -23.03
CA ASN A 128 22.71 0.39 -22.97
C ASN A 128 21.30 0.99 -22.82
N PRO A 129 20.36 0.66 -23.75
CA PRO A 129 19.05 1.31 -23.76
C PRO A 129 18.20 1.04 -22.52
N SER A 130 18.15 -0.21 -22.04
CA SER A 130 17.39 -0.55 -20.82
C SER A 130 17.90 0.22 -19.62
N MET A 131 19.22 0.24 -19.42
CA MET A 131 19.87 0.94 -18.31
C MET A 131 19.64 2.45 -18.36
N PHE A 132 19.69 3.04 -19.59
CA PHE A 132 19.38 4.47 -19.77
C PHE A 132 17.92 4.77 -19.41
N GLY A 133 16.99 3.95 -19.92
CA GLY A 133 15.57 4.08 -19.61
C GLY A 133 15.29 4.00 -18.11
N VAL A 134 15.87 3.01 -17.41
CA VAL A 134 15.73 2.88 -15.96
C VAL A 134 16.33 4.10 -15.24
N ALA A 135 17.61 4.39 -15.44
CA ALA A 135 18.33 5.42 -14.68
C ALA A 135 17.72 6.81 -14.87
N VAL A 136 17.35 7.16 -16.09
CA VAL A 136 16.77 8.48 -16.39
C VAL A 136 15.33 8.59 -15.92
N SER A 137 14.55 7.50 -15.99
CA SER A 137 13.19 7.49 -15.42
C SER A 137 13.23 7.70 -13.90
N LEU A 138 14.10 6.99 -13.18
CA LEU A 138 14.29 7.18 -11.73
C LEU A 138 14.67 8.63 -11.38
N LEU A 139 15.51 9.28 -12.20
CA LEU A 139 15.89 10.68 -11.97
C LEU A 139 14.75 11.67 -12.25
N LEU A 140 13.89 11.39 -13.24
CA LEU A 140 12.84 12.32 -13.65
C LEU A 140 11.56 12.19 -12.83
N THR A 141 11.26 10.99 -12.35
CA THR A 141 9.98 10.71 -11.67
C THR A 141 10.08 10.66 -10.15
N HIS A 142 11.31 10.79 -9.61
CA HIS A 142 11.59 10.66 -8.19
C HIS A 142 11.00 9.36 -7.60
N GLU A 143 9.84 9.44 -6.95
CA GLU A 143 9.23 8.32 -6.23
C GLU A 143 8.16 7.57 -7.02
N LEU A 144 7.72 8.10 -8.17
CA LEU A 144 6.66 7.46 -8.98
C LEU A 144 7.10 6.18 -9.69
N ILE A 145 8.40 6.02 -9.93
CA ILE A 145 9.01 4.80 -10.49
C ILE A 145 10.12 4.36 -9.56
N THR A 146 10.15 3.09 -9.22
CA THR A 146 11.23 2.49 -8.44
C THR A 146 11.89 1.34 -9.19
N ALA A 147 13.14 1.05 -8.86
CA ALA A 147 13.84 -0.14 -9.30
C ALA A 147 14.15 -1.00 -8.08
N ALA A 148 13.21 -1.80 -7.68
CA ALA A 148 13.33 -2.67 -6.52
C ALA A 148 13.02 -4.13 -6.90
N PRO A 149 13.90 -4.81 -7.67
CA PRO A 149 13.66 -6.19 -8.10
C PRO A 149 13.48 -7.18 -6.94
N ALA A 150 14.14 -6.96 -5.81
CA ALA A 150 13.91 -7.77 -4.61
C ALA A 150 12.45 -7.66 -4.13
N TYR A 151 11.89 -6.49 -4.28
CA TYR A 151 10.50 -6.17 -3.98
C TYR A 151 9.52 -6.87 -4.92
N GLN A 152 9.84 -6.95 -6.21
CA GLN A 152 9.02 -7.67 -7.19
C GLN A 152 9.11 -9.20 -7.07
N TRP A 153 10.20 -9.73 -6.48
CA TRP A 153 10.52 -11.15 -6.48
C TRP A 153 10.23 -11.82 -5.12
N ALA A 154 9.21 -11.36 -4.41
CA ALA A 154 8.71 -11.96 -3.18
C ALA A 154 9.82 -12.48 -2.25
N GLY A 155 10.55 -11.56 -1.62
CA GLY A 155 11.46 -11.90 -0.53
C GLY A 155 12.80 -12.53 -0.91
N GLY A 156 13.34 -12.29 -2.12
CA GLY A 156 14.75 -12.59 -2.42
C GLY A 156 15.14 -14.07 -2.28
N ARG A 157 14.33 -14.97 -2.80
CA ARG A 157 14.56 -16.41 -2.68
C ARG A 157 15.87 -16.82 -3.35
N ILE A 158 16.72 -17.53 -2.63
CA ILE A 158 18.00 -18.09 -3.12
C ILE A 158 17.79 -18.91 -4.40
N THR A 159 16.69 -19.65 -4.50
CA THR A 159 16.28 -20.40 -5.71
C THR A 159 16.26 -19.53 -6.96
N MET A 160 15.78 -18.29 -6.85
CA MET A 160 15.72 -17.39 -8.00
C MET A 160 17.08 -16.88 -8.40
N SER A 161 17.94 -16.55 -7.46
CA SER A 161 19.32 -16.18 -7.73
C SER A 161 20.08 -17.34 -8.37
N VAL A 162 19.90 -18.56 -7.92
CA VAL A 162 20.47 -19.78 -8.52
C VAL A 162 19.99 -19.98 -9.95
N PHE A 163 18.67 -19.79 -10.21
CA PHE A 163 18.12 -19.90 -11.56
C PHE A 163 18.71 -18.86 -12.51
N ILE A 164 18.80 -17.60 -12.09
CA ILE A 164 19.41 -16.51 -12.88
C ILE A 164 20.88 -16.83 -13.21
N VAL A 165 21.64 -17.28 -12.22
CA VAL A 165 23.06 -17.64 -12.37
C VAL A 165 23.20 -18.82 -13.33
N THR A 166 22.42 -19.88 -13.16
CA THR A 166 22.49 -21.10 -13.97
C THR A 166 22.15 -20.80 -15.44
N ALA A 167 21.07 -20.04 -15.69
CA ALA A 167 20.67 -19.64 -17.02
C ALA A 167 21.72 -18.71 -17.67
N ALA A 168 22.32 -17.81 -16.90
CA ALA A 168 23.40 -16.94 -17.33
C ALA A 168 24.67 -17.73 -17.67
N LEU A 169 25.09 -18.68 -16.86
CA LEU A 169 26.24 -19.54 -17.12
C LEU A 169 26.08 -20.32 -18.43
N ALA A 170 24.90 -20.89 -18.66
CA ALA A 170 24.62 -21.65 -19.88
C ALA A 170 24.69 -20.82 -21.18
N LEU A 171 24.37 -19.50 -21.10
CA LEU A 171 24.27 -18.67 -22.30
C LEU A 171 25.43 -17.70 -22.48
N PHE A 172 25.92 -17.07 -21.41
CA PHE A 172 26.80 -15.91 -21.53
C PHE A 172 28.28 -16.21 -21.37
N ILE A 173 28.67 -17.02 -20.39
CA ILE A 173 30.10 -17.25 -20.13
C ILE A 173 30.78 -17.95 -21.32
N PHE A 174 30.09 -18.88 -21.94
CA PHE A 174 30.64 -19.68 -23.01
C PHE A 174 30.47 -19.09 -24.44
N ARG A 175 29.52 -18.16 -24.64
CA ARG A 175 29.21 -17.65 -26.00
C ARG A 175 29.57 -16.19 -26.25
N VAL A 176 29.57 -15.33 -25.21
CA VAL A 176 29.68 -13.87 -25.42
C VAL A 176 31.07 -13.32 -25.09
N GLY A 177 31.99 -14.13 -24.55
CA GLY A 177 33.39 -13.74 -24.27
C GLY A 177 33.51 -12.57 -23.28
N ARG A 178 32.66 -12.50 -22.28
CA ARG A 178 32.67 -11.47 -21.23
C ARG A 178 33.05 -11.99 -19.85
N THR A 179 33.69 -13.16 -19.81
CA THR A 179 34.10 -13.83 -18.57
C THR A 179 34.99 -12.94 -17.70
N ALA A 180 35.96 -12.22 -18.31
CA ALA A 180 36.83 -11.32 -17.56
C ALA A 180 36.03 -10.16 -16.91
N LEU A 181 35.00 -9.63 -17.57
CA LEU A 181 34.13 -8.58 -17.02
C LEU A 181 33.34 -9.09 -15.81
N ILE A 182 32.68 -10.25 -15.96
CA ILE A 182 31.86 -10.86 -14.91
C ILE A 182 32.70 -11.19 -13.70
N VAL A 183 33.78 -11.93 -13.89
CA VAL A 183 34.65 -12.36 -12.76
C VAL A 183 35.27 -11.17 -12.06
N SER A 184 35.78 -10.17 -12.80
CA SER A 184 36.35 -8.98 -12.20
C SER A 184 35.31 -8.15 -11.45
N PHE A 185 34.10 -8.04 -12.00
CA PHE A 185 33.00 -7.32 -11.34
C PHE A 185 32.58 -8.04 -10.04
N LEU A 186 32.41 -9.35 -10.08
CA LEU A 186 32.10 -10.13 -8.88
C LEU A 186 33.17 -9.95 -7.80
N CYS A 187 34.46 -10.05 -8.17
CA CYS A 187 35.56 -9.88 -7.23
C CYS A 187 35.59 -8.47 -6.62
N PHE A 188 35.59 -7.43 -7.45
CA PHE A 188 35.64 -6.04 -6.98
C PHE A 188 34.42 -5.67 -6.18
N TYR A 189 33.24 -6.11 -6.60
CA TYR A 189 31.98 -5.80 -5.93
C TYR A 189 31.88 -6.51 -4.58
N THR A 190 32.31 -7.77 -4.48
CA THR A 190 32.36 -8.49 -3.21
C THR A 190 33.30 -7.80 -2.23
N LEU A 191 34.49 -7.39 -2.70
CA LEU A 191 35.44 -6.64 -1.87
C LEU A 191 34.86 -5.29 -1.43
N GLN A 192 34.23 -4.56 -2.34
CA GLN A 192 33.56 -3.29 -2.05
C GLN A 192 32.40 -3.48 -1.06
N THR A 193 31.61 -4.55 -1.19
CA THR A 193 30.52 -4.86 -0.26
C THR A 193 31.06 -5.19 1.14
N ALA A 194 32.17 -5.92 1.24
CA ALA A 194 32.85 -6.16 2.51
C ALA A 194 33.33 -4.86 3.16
N LEU A 195 33.90 -3.94 2.35
CA LEU A 195 34.30 -2.62 2.83
C LEU A 195 33.08 -1.81 3.33
N ARG A 196 31.97 -1.80 2.59
CA ARG A 196 30.74 -1.12 3.02
C ARG A 196 30.18 -1.72 4.30
N ALA A 197 30.16 -3.05 4.41
CA ALA A 197 29.72 -3.73 5.61
C ALA A 197 30.54 -3.32 6.84
N TYR A 198 31.85 -3.15 6.66
CA TYR A 198 32.72 -2.63 7.71
C TYR A 198 32.44 -1.15 8.04
N LEU A 199 32.27 -0.30 7.04
CA LEU A 199 32.01 1.14 7.23
C LEU A 199 30.64 1.39 7.90
N LEU A 200 29.64 0.60 7.60
CA LEU A 200 28.28 0.74 8.13
C LEU A 200 28.00 -0.11 9.37
N ARG A 201 29.03 -0.73 9.98
CA ARG A 201 28.88 -1.68 11.09
C ARG A 201 28.19 -1.16 12.34
N TYR A 202 28.17 0.17 12.52
CA TYR A 202 27.46 0.82 13.64
C TYR A 202 25.99 1.10 13.36
N HIS A 203 25.55 1.00 12.09
CA HIS A 203 24.17 1.26 11.67
C HIS A 203 23.46 0.00 11.21
N LEU A 204 24.20 -0.97 10.68
CA LEU A 204 23.69 -2.24 10.17
C LEU A 204 24.66 -3.36 10.54
N PRO A 205 24.16 -4.53 10.94
CA PRO A 205 25.03 -5.70 11.14
C PRO A 205 25.79 -6.02 9.84
N PRO A 206 27.12 -6.16 9.86
CA PRO A 206 27.93 -6.38 8.67
C PRO A 206 27.48 -7.58 7.85
N ILE A 207 27.05 -8.65 8.51
CA ILE A 207 26.55 -9.86 7.83
C ILE A 207 25.26 -9.59 7.07
N SER A 208 24.37 -8.75 7.59
CA SER A 208 23.10 -8.38 6.96
C SER A 208 23.34 -7.66 5.64
N LEU A 209 24.21 -6.65 5.67
CA LEU A 209 24.56 -5.92 4.46
C LEU A 209 25.29 -6.82 3.45
N PHE A 210 26.25 -7.60 3.89
CA PHE A 210 27.08 -8.43 3.00
C PHE A 210 26.25 -9.52 2.31
N VAL A 211 25.56 -10.34 3.08
CA VAL A 211 24.74 -11.43 2.56
C VAL A 211 23.54 -10.87 1.78
N GLY A 212 22.83 -9.91 2.34
CA GLY A 212 21.66 -9.30 1.70
C GLY A 212 22.00 -8.74 0.33
N THR A 213 23.09 -7.94 0.21
CA THR A 213 23.49 -7.36 -1.07
C THR A 213 23.88 -8.42 -2.11
N LEU A 214 24.61 -9.46 -1.70
CA LEU A 214 25.10 -10.48 -2.63
C LEU A 214 24.07 -11.59 -2.94
N SER A 215 22.96 -11.66 -2.23
CA SER A 215 21.90 -12.64 -2.50
C SER A 215 20.76 -12.12 -3.39
N THR A 216 20.76 -10.84 -3.73
CA THR A 216 19.64 -10.26 -4.48
C THR A 216 19.59 -10.70 -5.94
N PRO A 217 18.40 -11.04 -6.48
CA PRO A 217 18.21 -11.26 -7.90
C PRO A 217 18.68 -10.08 -8.78
N ALA A 218 18.46 -8.85 -8.32
CA ALA A 218 18.89 -7.62 -8.97
C ALA A 218 20.39 -7.58 -9.25
N PHE A 219 21.21 -7.96 -8.28
CA PHE A 219 22.66 -8.03 -8.42
C PHE A 219 23.07 -8.99 -9.55
N TYR A 220 22.44 -10.16 -9.63
CA TYR A 220 22.74 -11.16 -10.65
C TYR A 220 22.20 -10.78 -12.02
N ILE A 221 21.00 -10.21 -12.13
CA ILE A 221 20.47 -9.67 -13.39
C ILE A 221 21.40 -8.57 -13.92
N PHE A 222 21.81 -7.65 -13.07
CA PHE A 222 22.74 -6.59 -13.45
C PHE A 222 24.08 -7.18 -13.93
N THR A 223 24.67 -8.11 -13.18
CA THR A 223 25.96 -8.72 -13.46
C THR A 223 25.97 -9.55 -14.75
N PHE A 224 24.94 -10.35 -14.97
CA PHE A 224 24.95 -11.30 -16.07
C PHE A 224 24.28 -10.80 -17.35
N TYR A 225 23.31 -9.87 -17.22
CA TYR A 225 22.51 -9.46 -18.37
C TYR A 225 22.69 -8.00 -18.78
N MET A 226 23.01 -7.10 -17.83
CA MET A 226 23.12 -5.68 -18.18
C MET A 226 24.52 -5.22 -18.53
N ILE A 227 25.54 -5.56 -17.73
CA ILE A 227 26.92 -5.12 -17.99
C ILE A 227 27.59 -5.91 -19.11
N THR A 228 27.08 -7.08 -19.46
CA THR A 228 27.62 -7.98 -20.48
C THR A 228 27.18 -7.64 -21.91
N ASP A 229 26.33 -6.64 -22.11
CA ASP A 229 25.86 -6.23 -23.42
C ASP A 229 27.05 -6.05 -24.42
N PRO A 230 27.10 -6.83 -25.53
CA PRO A 230 28.23 -6.81 -26.44
C PRO A 230 28.44 -5.48 -27.17
N ALA A 231 27.37 -4.66 -27.28
CA ALA A 231 27.41 -3.37 -27.96
C ALA A 231 28.12 -2.30 -27.13
N THR A 232 27.96 -2.39 -25.81
CA THR A 232 28.40 -1.35 -24.87
C THR A 232 29.63 -1.75 -24.06
N SER A 233 29.95 -3.04 -23.93
CA SER A 233 31.11 -3.55 -23.17
C SER A 233 32.38 -3.71 -24.04
N PRO A 234 33.60 -3.57 -23.47
CA PRO A 234 34.87 -3.76 -24.18
C PRO A 234 35.10 -5.20 -24.64
N ARG A 235 35.84 -5.37 -25.76
CA ARG A 235 36.19 -6.71 -26.28
C ARG A 235 37.38 -7.33 -25.55
N GLY A 236 38.39 -6.54 -25.20
CA GLY A 236 39.61 -7.02 -24.56
C GLY A 236 39.50 -7.19 -23.07
N ALA A 237 40.13 -8.22 -22.48
CA ALA A 237 40.09 -8.54 -21.08
C ALA A 237 40.51 -7.36 -20.15
N ARG A 238 41.61 -6.64 -20.53
CA ARG A 238 42.05 -5.47 -19.73
C ARG A 238 40.98 -4.36 -19.72
N GLY A 239 40.31 -4.11 -20.87
CA GLY A 239 39.22 -3.15 -20.92
C GLY A 239 38.00 -3.58 -20.10
N GLN A 240 37.70 -4.87 -20.08
CA GLN A 240 36.64 -5.47 -19.27
C GLN A 240 36.91 -5.31 -17.76
N MET A 241 38.16 -5.59 -17.33
CA MET A 241 38.57 -5.40 -15.94
C MET A 241 38.51 -3.92 -15.52
N LEU A 242 38.95 -3.01 -16.38
CA LEU A 242 38.88 -1.58 -16.09
C LEU A 242 37.44 -1.09 -15.95
N VAL A 243 36.53 -1.54 -16.83
CA VAL A 243 35.10 -1.21 -16.74
C VAL A 243 34.49 -1.77 -15.45
N ALA A 244 34.80 -3.00 -15.08
CA ALA A 244 34.37 -3.61 -13.81
C ALA A 244 34.84 -2.79 -12.61
N PHE A 245 36.11 -2.41 -12.59
CA PHE A 245 36.68 -1.58 -11.52
C PHE A 245 36.00 -0.20 -11.42
N LEU A 246 35.90 0.52 -12.55
CA LEU A 246 35.28 1.85 -12.55
C LEU A 246 33.81 1.81 -12.17
N LEU A 247 33.07 0.79 -12.61
CA LEU A 247 31.67 0.63 -12.26
C LEU A 247 31.51 0.39 -10.77
N THR A 248 32.34 -0.48 -10.17
CA THR A 248 32.34 -0.74 -8.71
C THR A 248 32.74 0.48 -7.92
N LEU A 249 33.71 1.26 -8.41
CA LEU A 249 34.14 2.50 -7.75
C LEU A 249 33.04 3.57 -7.78
N LEU A 250 32.37 3.76 -8.91
CA LEU A 250 31.23 4.69 -9.03
C LEU A 250 30.07 4.25 -8.16
N ASP A 251 29.77 2.97 -8.12
CA ASP A 251 28.75 2.42 -7.24
C ASP A 251 29.08 2.72 -5.77
N LEU A 252 30.33 2.56 -5.34
CA LEU A 252 30.75 2.95 -4.01
C LEU A 252 30.53 4.44 -3.74
N VAL A 253 30.87 5.31 -4.69
CA VAL A 253 30.64 6.78 -4.56
C VAL A 253 29.16 7.09 -4.35
N PHE A 254 28.27 6.46 -5.11
CA PHE A 254 26.84 6.64 -4.91
C PHE A 254 26.34 6.06 -3.58
N HIS A 255 26.91 4.96 -3.11
CA HIS A 255 26.62 4.46 -1.77
C HIS A 255 27.10 5.39 -0.64
N LEU A 256 28.24 6.05 -0.81
CA LEU A 256 28.69 7.06 0.14
C LEU A 256 27.79 8.31 0.19
N LYS A 257 27.02 8.54 -0.88
CA LYS A 257 25.96 9.56 -0.94
C LYS A 257 24.58 9.03 -0.58
N GLU A 258 24.51 7.83 -0.03
CA GLU A 258 23.27 7.19 0.42
C GLU A 258 22.21 7.02 -0.67
N SER A 259 22.63 6.93 -1.94
CA SER A 259 21.74 6.65 -3.05
C SER A 259 21.25 5.20 -3.00
N VAL A 260 19.97 4.98 -3.32
CA VAL A 260 19.33 3.66 -3.36
C VAL A 260 19.65 2.94 -4.67
N PHE A 261 19.60 3.64 -5.81
CA PHE A 261 19.70 3.08 -7.16
C PHE A 261 21.11 3.13 -7.77
N THR A 262 22.11 2.76 -6.98
CA THR A 262 23.54 2.98 -7.26
C THR A 262 24.03 2.33 -8.55
N PHE A 263 23.62 1.10 -8.87
CA PHE A 263 24.02 0.39 -10.10
C PHE A 263 23.64 1.15 -11.36
N PHE A 264 22.44 1.65 -11.43
CA PHE A 264 21.92 2.35 -12.59
C PHE A 264 22.61 3.70 -12.79
N TYR A 265 22.83 4.45 -11.70
CA TYR A 265 23.52 5.72 -11.75
C TYR A 265 25.02 5.58 -12.05
N ALA A 266 25.68 4.56 -11.48
CA ALA A 266 27.07 4.24 -11.79
C ALA A 266 27.26 3.89 -13.27
N ALA A 267 26.37 3.07 -13.79
CA ALA A 267 26.41 2.65 -15.18
C ALA A 267 26.06 3.78 -16.16
N LEU A 268 25.09 4.63 -15.83
CA LEU A 268 24.75 5.82 -16.61
C LEU A 268 25.95 6.81 -16.64
N THR A 269 26.59 7.05 -15.48
CA THR A 269 27.77 7.91 -15.36
C THR A 269 28.92 7.40 -16.20
N LEU A 270 29.21 6.10 -16.12
CA LEU A 270 30.27 5.46 -16.92
C LEU A 270 29.98 5.53 -18.42
N ALA A 271 28.75 5.26 -18.83
CA ALA A 271 28.32 5.32 -20.23
C ALA A 271 28.37 6.76 -20.78
N SER A 272 27.94 7.75 -19.99
CA SER A 272 28.02 9.18 -20.34
C SER A 272 29.45 9.65 -20.45
N GLY A 273 30.30 9.29 -19.51
CA GLY A 273 31.75 9.56 -19.58
C GLY A 273 32.42 8.96 -20.84
N ARG A 274 32.05 7.71 -21.17
CA ARG A 274 32.51 7.05 -22.39
C ARG A 274 32.03 7.79 -23.65
N PHE A 275 30.76 8.21 -23.68
CA PHE A 275 30.19 8.96 -24.79
C PHE A 275 30.98 10.27 -25.02
N VAL A 276 31.18 11.05 -23.98
CA VAL A 276 31.95 12.31 -24.02
C VAL A 276 33.38 12.04 -24.46
N MET A 277 34.06 11.04 -23.91
CA MET A 277 35.44 10.70 -24.25
C MET A 277 35.59 10.28 -25.75
N LEU A 278 34.65 9.51 -26.28
CA LEU A 278 34.68 9.12 -27.70
C LEU A 278 34.55 10.33 -28.61
N HIS A 279 33.65 11.24 -28.32
CA HIS A 279 33.44 12.47 -29.09
C HIS A 279 34.62 13.46 -28.92
N ALA A 280 35.17 13.60 -27.70
CA ALA A 280 36.34 14.43 -27.45
C ALA A 280 37.59 13.95 -28.18
N ARG A 281 37.85 12.62 -28.21
CA ARG A 281 38.93 12.01 -28.97
C ARG A 281 38.77 12.23 -30.49
N GLU A 282 37.54 12.15 -30.98
CA GLU A 282 37.27 12.39 -32.40
C GLU A 282 37.39 13.88 -32.77
N LEU A 283 36.93 14.75 -31.89
CA LEU A 283 37.14 16.21 -31.99
C LEU A 283 38.64 16.55 -32.04
N ALA A 284 39.43 15.99 -31.14
CA ALA A 284 40.88 16.19 -31.13
C ALA A 284 41.55 15.67 -32.38
N ARG A 285 41.05 14.57 -32.94
CA ARG A 285 41.59 13.94 -34.17
C ARG A 285 41.25 14.71 -35.44
N LEU A 286 40.01 15.19 -35.58
CA LEU A 286 39.50 15.79 -36.81
C LEU A 286 39.66 17.32 -36.81
N GLY A 287 39.85 17.92 -35.65
CA GLY A 287 39.75 19.37 -35.46
C GLY A 287 38.29 19.84 -35.37
N ALA A 288 38.04 20.97 -34.75
CA ALA A 288 36.69 21.47 -34.44
C ALA A 288 35.83 21.62 -35.70
N ARG A 289 36.35 22.29 -36.76
CA ARG A 289 35.58 22.55 -37.98
C ARG A 289 35.11 21.28 -38.68
N ALA A 290 36.01 20.32 -38.85
CA ALA A 290 35.70 19.06 -39.53
C ALA A 290 34.77 18.19 -38.68
N TYR A 291 35.01 18.13 -37.36
CA TYR A 291 34.16 17.40 -36.42
C TYR A 291 32.70 17.89 -36.45
N PHE A 292 32.49 19.20 -36.32
CA PHE A 292 31.13 19.76 -36.33
C PHE A 292 30.45 19.59 -37.69
N ALA A 293 31.16 19.78 -38.81
CA ALA A 293 30.60 19.55 -40.13
C ALA A 293 30.19 18.07 -40.36
N GLU A 294 30.96 17.10 -39.82
CA GLU A 294 30.67 15.68 -39.98
C GLU A 294 29.61 15.18 -38.99
N ARG A 295 29.58 15.72 -37.76
CA ARG A 295 28.73 15.21 -36.69
C ARG A 295 27.47 16.00 -36.44
N ILE A 296 27.49 17.33 -36.58
CA ILE A 296 26.31 18.17 -36.53
C ILE A 296 25.75 18.37 -37.93
N ASN A 297 25.15 17.32 -38.44
CA ASN A 297 24.65 17.23 -39.78
C ASN A 297 23.13 17.02 -39.83
N ARG A 298 22.52 17.11 -41.03
CA ARG A 298 21.09 16.90 -41.24
C ARG A 298 20.56 15.57 -40.65
N PRO A 299 21.25 14.42 -40.74
CA PRO A 299 20.81 13.19 -40.09
C PRO A 299 20.75 13.26 -38.55
N LEU A 300 21.67 13.95 -37.90
CA LEU A 300 21.58 14.16 -36.44
C LEU A 300 20.40 15.06 -36.10
N ALA A 301 20.24 16.19 -36.81
CA ALA A 301 19.13 17.10 -36.62
C ALA A 301 17.76 16.40 -36.82
N ALA A 302 17.65 15.55 -37.87
CA ALA A 302 16.45 14.73 -38.08
C ALA A 302 16.16 13.75 -36.93
N ARG A 303 17.19 13.07 -36.38
CA ARG A 303 17.01 12.17 -35.25
C ARG A 303 16.56 12.93 -33.98
N LEU A 304 17.25 14.03 -33.65
CA LEU A 304 16.90 14.85 -32.49
C LEU A 304 15.52 15.48 -32.66
N GLY A 305 15.21 15.99 -33.87
CA GLY A 305 13.91 16.57 -34.16
C GLY A 305 12.77 15.54 -34.07
N LEU A 306 12.96 14.33 -34.61
CA LEU A 306 11.94 13.29 -34.54
C LEU A 306 11.75 12.77 -33.12
N VAL A 307 12.83 12.40 -32.43
CA VAL A 307 12.74 11.90 -31.05
C VAL A 307 12.22 13.01 -30.12
N GLY A 308 12.74 14.22 -30.22
CA GLY A 308 12.25 15.36 -29.42
C GLY A 308 10.80 15.73 -29.73
N GLY A 309 10.40 15.71 -31.00
CA GLY A 309 9.02 15.94 -31.43
C GLY A 309 8.05 14.90 -30.90
N LEU A 310 8.41 13.62 -30.90
CA LEU A 310 7.61 12.55 -30.29
C LEU A 310 7.48 12.73 -28.78
N GLY A 311 8.57 13.16 -28.11
CA GLY A 311 8.52 13.47 -26.69
C GLY A 311 7.60 14.66 -26.38
N ALA A 312 7.73 15.74 -27.17
CA ALA A 312 6.85 16.91 -27.03
C ALA A 312 5.38 16.56 -27.31
N ALA A 313 5.11 15.74 -28.33
CA ALA A 313 3.76 15.24 -28.62
C ALA A 313 3.22 14.38 -27.45
N GLY A 314 4.05 13.50 -26.88
CA GLY A 314 3.69 12.71 -25.71
C GLY A 314 3.35 13.58 -24.50
N ILE A 315 4.15 14.59 -24.20
CA ILE A 315 3.88 15.57 -23.13
C ILE A 315 2.60 16.35 -23.42
N LEU A 316 2.40 16.77 -24.67
CA LEU A 316 1.16 17.48 -25.06
C LEU A 316 -0.09 16.60 -24.87
N VAL A 317 -0.04 15.36 -25.36
CA VAL A 317 -1.12 14.38 -25.15
C VAL A 317 -1.38 14.18 -23.66
N PHE A 318 -0.34 13.99 -22.87
CA PHE A 318 -0.45 13.88 -21.42
C PHE A 318 -1.12 15.11 -20.81
N ARG A 319 -0.68 16.34 -21.18
CA ARG A 319 -1.27 17.58 -20.70
C ARG A 319 -2.75 17.74 -21.11
N LEU A 320 -3.10 17.32 -22.30
CA LEU A 320 -4.48 17.40 -22.81
C LEU A 320 -5.39 16.33 -22.19
N THR A 321 -4.86 15.14 -21.91
CA THR A 321 -5.61 14.05 -21.29
C THR A 321 -5.64 14.15 -19.76
N ALA A 322 -4.63 14.74 -19.17
CA ALA A 322 -4.59 15.13 -17.75
C ALA A 322 -5.29 16.47 -17.47
N ALA A 323 -6.04 16.98 -18.45
CA ALA A 323 -6.76 18.26 -18.35
C ALA A 323 -7.79 18.23 -17.21
N ALA A 324 -7.65 19.19 -16.32
CA ALA A 324 -8.18 19.32 -14.98
C ALA A 324 -7.39 18.45 -13.97
N GLY A 325 -6.23 18.95 -13.55
CA GLY A 325 -5.62 18.49 -12.32
C GLY A 325 -6.64 18.62 -11.18
N PRO A 326 -6.60 17.72 -10.19
CA PRO A 326 -7.56 17.69 -9.09
C PRO A 326 -7.66 19.00 -8.29
N ASP A 327 -6.65 19.86 -8.39
CA ASP A 327 -6.53 21.10 -7.59
C ASP A 327 -7.45 22.27 -8.01
N SER A 328 -8.25 22.13 -9.08
CA SER A 328 -9.11 23.19 -9.60
C SER A 328 -10.60 22.95 -9.46
N ILE A 329 -11.02 21.83 -8.88
CA ILE A 329 -12.44 21.51 -8.70
C ILE A 329 -12.87 21.98 -7.32
N GLU A 330 -13.88 22.83 -7.28
CA GLU A 330 -14.53 23.23 -6.03
C GLU A 330 -15.29 22.02 -5.46
N ALA A 331 -15.13 21.79 -4.16
CA ALA A 331 -15.80 20.70 -3.44
C ALA A 331 -17.33 20.83 -3.48
N GLY A 332 -17.84 22.06 -3.56
CA GLY A 332 -19.29 22.32 -3.40
C GLY A 332 -19.73 22.34 -1.93
N PHE A 333 -18.84 22.05 -0.98
CA PHE A 333 -19.04 22.14 0.47
C PHE A 333 -17.73 22.57 1.14
N ARG A 334 -17.79 22.89 2.41
CA ARG A 334 -16.63 23.29 3.21
C ARG A 334 -16.61 22.55 4.52
N MET A 335 -15.44 22.00 4.86
CA MET A 335 -15.15 21.43 6.16
C MET A 335 -14.47 22.49 7.04
N THR A 336 -15.11 22.89 8.13
CA THR A 336 -14.55 23.83 9.10
C THR A 336 -13.75 23.07 10.15
N ASP A 337 -12.44 23.28 10.18
CA ASP A 337 -11.55 22.73 11.21
C ASP A 337 -11.82 23.37 12.56
N LEU A 338 -12.17 22.56 13.55
CA LEU A 338 -12.51 23.02 14.90
C LEU A 338 -11.30 22.84 15.84
N PRO A 339 -10.73 23.92 16.39
CA PRO A 339 -9.56 23.80 17.25
C PRO A 339 -9.86 22.91 18.49
N PRO A 340 -9.08 21.85 18.77
CA PRO A 340 -9.36 20.88 19.85
C PRO A 340 -9.60 21.51 21.22
N ARG A 341 -8.89 22.59 21.54
CA ARG A 341 -9.09 23.34 22.81
C ARG A 341 -10.46 23.97 22.95
N THR A 342 -11.04 24.41 21.84
CA THR A 342 -12.34 25.10 21.86
C THR A 342 -13.51 24.15 21.99
N ILE A 343 -13.30 22.90 21.55
CA ILE A 343 -14.31 21.85 21.56
C ILE A 343 -14.12 20.81 22.68
N GLY A 344 -13.06 20.93 23.51
CA GLY A 344 -12.84 20.06 24.68
C GLY A 344 -12.04 18.79 24.38
N LEU A 345 -11.37 18.67 23.24
CA LEU A 345 -10.63 17.46 22.78
C LEU A 345 -9.10 17.61 22.85
N GLU A 346 -8.57 18.47 23.71
CA GLU A 346 -7.10 18.60 23.84
C GLU A 346 -6.50 17.37 24.53
N MET A 347 -5.52 16.73 23.87
CA MET A 347 -4.80 15.55 24.36
C MET A 347 -3.31 15.82 24.54
N ARG A 348 -2.66 15.12 25.48
CA ARG A 348 -1.27 15.35 25.85
C ARG A 348 -0.39 14.16 25.50
N MET A 349 0.77 14.42 24.93
CA MET A 349 1.77 13.41 24.60
C MET A 349 2.48 12.87 25.85
N SER A 350 2.83 11.56 25.83
CA SER A 350 3.63 10.91 26.86
C SER A 350 5.08 10.67 26.41
N ARG A 351 5.85 10.04 27.28
CA ARG A 351 7.21 9.56 26.99
C ARG A 351 7.27 8.03 26.89
N VAL A 352 6.21 7.38 26.48
CA VAL A 352 6.09 5.92 26.44
C VAL A 352 7.19 5.23 25.65
N LEU A 353 7.82 5.90 24.68
CA LEU A 353 8.99 5.37 23.97
C LEU A 353 10.21 5.16 24.89
N GLU A 354 10.29 5.86 26.02
CA GLU A 354 11.37 5.69 27.01
C GLU A 354 11.14 4.44 27.88
N ASP A 355 9.92 3.93 27.94
CA ASP A 355 9.54 2.73 28.70
C ASP A 355 9.83 1.45 27.94
N VAL A 356 10.10 1.52 26.62
CA VAL A 356 10.45 0.36 25.79
C VAL A 356 11.78 -0.24 26.22
N ASP A 357 11.88 -1.56 26.19
CA ASP A 357 13.12 -2.29 26.53
C ASP A 357 14.33 -1.69 25.76
N PRO A 358 15.38 -1.26 26.46
CA PRO A 358 16.53 -0.57 25.84
C PRO A 358 17.17 -1.33 24.67
N ARG A 359 17.05 -2.67 24.65
CA ARG A 359 17.59 -3.54 23.59
C ARG A 359 16.89 -3.36 22.24
N VAL A 360 15.63 -2.86 22.23
CA VAL A 360 14.86 -2.59 21.02
C VAL A 360 14.40 -1.14 20.91
N ALA A 361 14.91 -0.25 21.77
CA ALA A 361 14.58 1.18 21.73
C ALA A 361 14.91 1.85 20.38
N HIS A 362 15.87 1.31 19.62
CA HIS A 362 16.25 1.83 18.30
C HIS A 362 15.17 1.66 17.22
N VAL A 363 14.23 0.72 17.40
CA VAL A 363 13.08 0.49 16.49
C VAL A 363 11.74 0.82 17.15
N ALA A 364 11.74 1.25 18.41
CA ALA A 364 10.53 1.49 19.20
C ALA A 364 9.55 2.43 18.49
N LYS A 365 10.06 3.51 17.90
CA LYS A 365 9.26 4.51 17.21
C LYS A 365 8.47 3.92 16.03
N TRP A 366 9.02 2.92 15.34
CA TRP A 366 8.31 2.20 14.28
C TRP A 366 7.30 1.20 14.84
N LEU A 367 7.68 0.40 15.86
CA LEU A 367 6.78 -0.57 16.49
C LEU A 367 5.53 0.08 17.11
N LEU A 368 5.64 1.32 17.58
CA LEU A 368 4.56 2.07 18.21
C LEU A 368 3.94 3.14 17.29
N SER A 369 4.25 3.12 15.98
CA SER A 369 3.69 4.06 15.00
C SER A 369 2.29 3.70 14.52
N VAL A 370 1.70 2.67 15.05
CA VAL A 370 0.36 2.13 14.74
C VAL A 370 -0.57 2.33 15.93
N GLY A 371 -1.88 2.32 15.68
CA GLY A 371 -2.88 2.68 16.66
C GLY A 371 -3.33 4.12 16.46
N ASP A 372 -3.84 4.78 17.47
CA ASP A 372 -4.60 6.03 17.42
C ASP A 372 -5.94 5.85 16.68
N ALA A 373 -6.91 5.32 17.42
CA ALA A 373 -8.24 5.01 16.93
C ALA A 373 -9.30 5.99 17.45
N VAL A 374 -10.39 6.07 16.69
CA VAL A 374 -11.63 6.73 17.11
C VAL A 374 -12.81 5.79 16.87
N ALA A 375 -13.72 5.72 17.83
CA ALA A 375 -15.04 5.09 17.66
C ALA A 375 -16.13 6.08 18.08
N ILE A 376 -17.21 6.09 17.29
CA ILE A 376 -18.35 7.00 17.48
C ILE A 376 -19.58 6.20 17.85
N GLY A 377 -20.29 6.60 18.91
CA GLY A 377 -21.53 5.97 19.34
C GLY A 377 -22.15 6.69 20.55
N ASP A 378 -23.43 6.52 20.77
CA ASP A 378 -24.17 7.06 21.90
C ASP A 378 -23.94 6.17 23.14
N ILE A 379 -22.90 6.48 23.94
CA ILE A 379 -22.48 5.65 25.07
C ILE A 379 -23.38 5.91 26.31
N ASP A 380 -23.92 7.10 26.43
CA ASP A 380 -24.72 7.47 27.61
C ASP A 380 -26.24 7.48 27.37
N GLY A 381 -26.66 7.10 26.13
CA GLY A 381 -28.06 6.94 25.78
C GLY A 381 -28.84 8.25 25.67
N ASP A 382 -28.15 9.39 25.49
CA ASP A 382 -28.78 10.70 25.36
C ASP A 382 -29.21 11.06 23.94
N GLY A 383 -28.92 10.19 22.96
CA GLY A 383 -29.28 10.32 21.53
C GLY A 383 -28.21 11.01 20.69
N ARG A 384 -27.15 11.55 21.28
CA ARG A 384 -26.04 12.20 20.59
C ARG A 384 -24.85 11.23 20.46
N ALA A 385 -24.11 11.34 19.39
CA ALA A 385 -22.94 10.53 19.16
C ALA A 385 -21.74 11.02 19.98
N ASP A 386 -21.27 10.21 20.91
CA ASP A 386 -20.07 10.42 21.72
C ASP A 386 -18.82 9.90 21.01
N LEU A 387 -17.63 10.23 21.55
CA LEU A 387 -16.35 9.86 20.96
C LEU A 387 -15.52 9.02 21.95
N PHE A 388 -15.09 7.84 21.54
CA PHE A 388 -14.04 7.09 22.19
C PHE A 388 -12.73 7.25 21.43
N PHE A 389 -11.61 7.46 22.13
CA PHE A 389 -10.27 7.49 21.56
C PHE A 389 -9.35 6.48 22.23
N SER A 390 -8.57 5.78 21.39
CA SER A 390 -7.47 4.92 21.79
C SER A 390 -6.17 5.46 21.20
N ASN A 391 -5.25 5.91 22.08
CA ASN A 391 -4.09 6.69 21.70
C ASN A 391 -2.81 6.19 22.41
N PRO A 392 -2.06 5.25 21.83
CA PRO A 392 -0.90 4.61 22.48
C PRO A 392 0.15 5.58 23.02
N LEU A 393 0.41 6.66 22.27
CA LEU A 393 1.48 7.61 22.57
C LEU A 393 1.09 8.77 23.50
N LYS A 394 -0.18 8.84 23.94
CA LYS A 394 -0.65 9.88 24.85
C LYS A 394 -0.35 9.52 26.32
N VAL A 395 -0.51 10.50 27.22
CA VAL A 395 -0.41 10.27 28.66
C VAL A 395 -1.44 9.23 29.13
N PRO A 396 -1.19 8.49 30.22
CA PRO A 396 -2.09 7.41 30.65
C PRO A 396 -3.58 7.77 30.68
N ALA A 397 -3.92 8.97 31.10
CA ALA A 397 -5.30 9.45 31.15
C ALA A 397 -5.93 9.61 29.74
N ASP A 398 -5.14 9.90 28.72
CA ASP A 398 -5.61 10.16 27.34
C ASP A 398 -5.40 8.93 26.42
N ARG A 399 -4.82 7.82 26.93
CA ARG A 399 -4.58 6.60 26.14
C ARG A 399 -5.85 5.88 25.73
N ALA A 400 -6.83 5.83 26.62
CA ALA A 400 -8.16 5.32 26.34
C ALA A 400 -9.15 6.24 27.04
N ALA A 401 -9.92 7.00 26.27
CA ALA A 401 -10.77 8.04 26.84
C ALA A 401 -12.08 8.20 26.07
N VAL A 402 -13.18 8.36 26.81
CA VAL A 402 -14.50 8.67 26.28
C VAL A 402 -14.80 10.14 26.48
N PHE A 403 -15.35 10.77 25.45
CA PHE A 403 -15.79 12.17 25.49
C PHE A 403 -17.28 12.25 25.13
N ARG A 404 -18.08 12.75 26.05
CA ARG A 404 -19.51 13.00 25.85
C ARG A 404 -19.71 14.16 24.90
N ASN A 405 -20.66 14.06 24.01
CA ASN A 405 -21.12 15.13 23.15
C ASN A 405 -22.16 16.00 23.85
N LEU A 406 -21.82 17.25 24.15
CA LEU A 406 -22.69 18.21 24.78
C LEU A 406 -23.62 18.95 23.80
N GLY A 407 -23.57 18.60 22.52
CA GLY A 407 -24.21 19.32 21.43
C GLY A 407 -23.42 20.55 20.97
N GLY A 408 -23.69 21.01 19.72
CA GLY A 408 -23.01 22.16 19.13
C GLY A 408 -21.50 21.98 19.00
N MET A 409 -21.04 20.79 18.66
CA MET A 409 -19.63 20.44 18.48
C MET A 409 -18.77 20.69 19.72
N ARG A 410 -19.28 20.42 20.90
CA ARG A 410 -18.55 20.53 22.17
C ARG A 410 -18.55 19.18 22.89
N PHE A 411 -17.39 18.80 23.39
CA PHE A 411 -17.17 17.50 24.01
C PHE A 411 -16.59 17.68 25.43
N GLU A 412 -16.93 16.76 26.33
CA GLU A 412 -16.43 16.72 27.68
C GLU A 412 -15.94 15.32 28.02
N ARG A 413 -14.70 15.22 28.53
CA ARG A 413 -14.13 13.94 28.93
C ARG A 413 -14.94 13.32 30.07
N MET A 414 -15.36 12.07 29.92
CA MET A 414 -16.02 11.28 30.94
C MET A 414 -14.96 10.65 31.84
N PRO A 415 -15.00 10.87 33.17
CA PRO A 415 -14.13 10.16 34.11
C PRO A 415 -14.66 8.74 34.31
N LEU A 416 -13.92 7.75 33.81
CA LEU A 416 -14.25 6.32 33.89
C LEU A 416 -13.08 5.56 34.55
N PRO A 417 -13.07 5.44 35.91
CA PRO A 417 -11.93 4.91 36.66
C PRO A 417 -11.47 3.50 36.21
N GLY A 418 -12.38 2.64 35.79
CA GLY A 418 -12.09 1.31 35.29
C GLY A 418 -11.29 1.34 33.98
N LEU A 419 -11.61 2.26 33.09
CA LEU A 419 -10.92 2.49 31.82
C LEU A 419 -9.64 3.31 32.02
N ASP A 420 -9.68 4.41 32.78
CA ASP A 420 -8.56 5.34 32.99
C ASP A 420 -7.31 4.66 33.55
N GLY A 421 -7.48 3.64 34.41
CA GLY A 421 -6.40 2.88 35.04
C GLY A 421 -5.89 1.69 34.22
N ALA A 422 -6.65 1.23 33.24
CA ALA A 422 -6.41 -0.04 32.53
C ALA A 422 -5.08 -0.07 31.75
N PHE A 423 -4.64 1.06 31.24
CA PHE A 423 -3.47 1.21 30.36
C PHE A 423 -2.40 2.14 30.94
N ALA A 424 -2.39 2.34 32.27
CA ALA A 424 -1.41 3.22 32.92
C ALA A 424 0.02 2.66 32.83
N ASP A 425 0.18 1.34 32.95
CA ASP A 425 1.45 0.63 32.89
C ASP A 425 1.52 -0.28 31.65
N PRO A 426 2.28 0.10 30.59
CA PRO A 426 2.38 -0.68 29.37
C PRO A 426 3.05 -2.05 29.56
N GLN A 427 3.89 -2.22 30.59
CA GLN A 427 4.52 -3.52 30.87
C GLN A 427 3.50 -4.56 31.31
N ARG A 428 2.42 -4.14 31.98
CA ARG A 428 1.38 -5.03 32.50
C ARG A 428 0.13 -5.07 31.63
N GLY A 429 -0.31 -3.92 31.14
CA GLY A 429 -1.57 -3.77 30.41
C GLY A 429 -1.43 -3.82 28.89
N GLY A 430 -0.21 -3.69 28.35
CA GLY A 430 0.01 -3.40 26.93
C GLY A 430 -0.41 -1.97 26.58
N LEU A 431 -0.58 -1.70 25.29
CA LEU A 431 -1.08 -0.42 24.78
C LEU A 431 -2.39 -0.62 24.04
N PRO A 432 -3.39 0.25 24.28
CA PRO A 432 -4.61 0.24 23.50
C PRO A 432 -4.29 0.66 22.06
N ALA A 433 -4.84 -0.04 21.08
CA ALA A 433 -4.47 0.17 19.68
C ALA A 433 -5.65 0.31 18.70
N GLY A 434 -6.84 0.05 19.17
CA GLY A 434 -8.10 0.18 18.45
C GLY A 434 -9.26 0.43 19.42
N GLY A 435 -10.48 0.45 18.90
CA GLY A 435 -11.68 0.54 19.72
C GLY A 435 -12.93 0.23 18.91
N THR A 436 -13.83 -0.57 19.49
CA THR A 436 -15.12 -0.91 18.89
C THR A 436 -16.22 -0.75 19.93
N LEU A 437 -17.19 0.10 19.63
CA LEU A 437 -18.40 0.31 20.43
C LEU A 437 -19.52 -0.57 19.85
N VAL A 438 -20.08 -1.44 20.67
CA VAL A 438 -21.16 -2.35 20.27
C VAL A 438 -21.91 -2.88 21.48
N ASP A 439 -23.22 -2.98 21.37
CA ASP A 439 -24.08 -3.72 22.33
C ASP A 439 -23.91 -5.22 22.05
N TRP A 440 -22.91 -5.91 22.66
CA TRP A 440 -22.66 -7.32 22.33
C TRP A 440 -23.58 -8.29 23.08
N ASP A 441 -24.14 -7.89 24.23
CA ASP A 441 -25.01 -8.76 25.03
C ASP A 441 -26.51 -8.50 24.84
N GLY A 442 -26.84 -7.47 24.05
CA GLY A 442 -28.18 -7.14 23.62
C GLY A 442 -29.02 -6.49 24.72
N ASP A 443 -28.41 -5.86 25.74
CA ASP A 443 -29.14 -5.20 26.80
C ASP A 443 -29.61 -3.78 26.43
N GLY A 444 -29.01 -3.16 25.43
CA GLY A 444 -29.41 -1.91 24.78
C GLY A 444 -28.52 -0.73 25.10
N ASP A 445 -27.38 -0.93 25.77
CA ASP A 445 -26.31 0.08 25.86
C ASP A 445 -25.06 -0.34 25.05
N LEU A 446 -24.17 0.61 24.77
CA LEU A 446 -22.97 0.32 24.01
C LEU A 446 -21.82 -0.06 24.94
N ASP A 447 -21.29 -1.23 24.75
CA ASP A 447 -20.07 -1.73 25.36
C ASP A 447 -18.83 -1.33 24.58
N LEU A 448 -17.62 -1.55 25.13
CA LEU A 448 -16.36 -1.17 24.51
C LEU A 448 -15.37 -2.32 24.45
N CYS A 449 -14.98 -2.73 23.23
CA CYS A 449 -13.86 -3.63 22.98
C CYS A 449 -12.61 -2.83 22.59
N ILE A 450 -11.49 -3.10 23.24
CA ILE A 450 -10.20 -2.47 22.95
C ILE A 450 -9.18 -3.54 22.55
N PRO A 451 -8.83 -3.68 21.24
CA PRO A 451 -7.68 -4.47 20.84
C PRO A 451 -6.39 -3.88 21.41
N VAL A 452 -5.50 -4.74 21.87
CA VAL A 452 -4.32 -4.34 22.62
C VAL A 452 -3.05 -4.84 21.94
N GLY A 453 -2.11 -3.91 21.75
CA GLY A 453 -0.74 -4.23 21.38
C GLY A 453 0.10 -4.65 22.60
N PHE A 454 0.73 -5.82 22.54
CA PHE A 454 1.61 -6.35 23.59
C PHE A 454 0.92 -6.64 24.93
N GLY A 455 -0.36 -7.00 24.88
CA GLY A 455 -1.17 -7.23 26.06
C GLY A 455 -2.36 -8.14 25.77
N ARG A 456 -3.39 -8.04 26.59
CA ARG A 456 -4.64 -8.77 26.40
C ARG A 456 -5.69 -7.82 25.84
N THR A 457 -6.37 -8.19 24.76
CA THR A 457 -7.57 -7.46 24.28
C THR A 457 -8.58 -7.34 25.44
N ARG A 458 -9.17 -6.16 25.61
CA ARG A 458 -10.06 -5.84 26.73
C ARG A 458 -11.49 -5.66 26.27
N LEU A 459 -12.42 -6.20 27.05
CA LEU A 459 -13.86 -6.01 26.92
C LEU A 459 -14.37 -5.27 28.16
N PHE A 460 -14.93 -4.10 27.97
CA PHE A 460 -15.53 -3.28 29.01
C PHE A 460 -17.03 -3.26 28.83
N GLU A 461 -17.76 -3.86 29.75
CA GLU A 461 -19.22 -3.82 29.81
C GLU A 461 -19.69 -2.49 30.35
N ASN A 462 -20.60 -1.84 29.66
CA ASN A 462 -21.26 -0.64 30.13
C ASN A 462 -22.31 -1.00 31.22
N ARG A 463 -22.49 -0.15 32.17
CA ARG A 463 -23.44 -0.34 33.24
C ARG A 463 -24.62 0.63 33.15
N LEU A 464 -24.80 1.25 31.99
CA LEU A 464 -25.86 2.25 31.82
C LEU A 464 -27.25 1.62 32.01
N VAL A 465 -27.50 0.50 31.30
CA VAL A 465 -28.81 -0.16 31.40
C VAL A 465 -29.01 -0.80 32.75
N PRO A 466 -28.10 -1.61 33.32
CA PRO A 466 -28.37 -2.21 34.64
C PRO A 466 -28.37 -1.22 35.81
N ASP A 467 -27.51 -0.20 35.80
CA ASP A 467 -27.27 0.68 36.93
C ASP A 467 -27.79 2.13 36.75
N GLY A 468 -28.25 2.49 35.55
CA GLY A 468 -28.72 3.84 35.20
C GLY A 468 -27.61 4.89 35.15
N ARG A 469 -26.35 4.48 34.99
CA ARG A 469 -25.19 5.35 34.85
C ARG A 469 -24.12 4.71 33.94
N VAL A 470 -23.42 5.52 33.21
CA VAL A 470 -22.26 5.05 32.43
C VAL A 470 -21.15 4.67 33.40
N ASP A 471 -20.68 3.44 33.33
CA ASP A 471 -19.49 2.92 34.00
C ASP A 471 -18.97 1.73 33.18
N LEU A 472 -17.75 1.82 32.70
CA LEU A 472 -17.12 0.77 31.89
C LEU A 472 -16.34 -0.18 32.81
N VAL A 473 -16.88 -1.38 33.01
CA VAL A 473 -16.32 -2.40 33.89
C VAL A 473 -15.60 -3.48 33.05
N ASP A 474 -14.32 -3.74 33.35
CA ASP A 474 -13.56 -4.82 32.69
C ASP A 474 -14.21 -6.18 32.92
N ALA A 475 -14.82 -6.72 31.91
CA ALA A 475 -15.50 -8.00 31.87
C ALA A 475 -14.69 -9.09 31.14
N THR A 476 -13.52 -8.78 30.66
CA THR A 476 -12.68 -9.61 29.74
C THR A 476 -12.60 -11.07 30.18
N LEU A 477 -12.15 -11.31 31.41
CA LEU A 477 -12.00 -12.68 31.92
C LEU A 477 -13.32 -13.36 32.21
N ARG A 478 -14.31 -12.60 32.68
CA ARG A 478 -15.66 -13.12 32.94
C ARG A 478 -16.34 -13.61 31.66
N LEU A 479 -16.08 -12.90 30.55
CA LEU A 479 -16.63 -13.24 29.22
C LEU A 479 -15.84 -14.32 28.49
N GLY A 480 -14.75 -14.84 29.07
CA GLY A 480 -13.97 -15.93 28.50
C GLY A 480 -12.90 -15.50 27.47
N VAL A 481 -12.62 -14.20 27.37
CA VAL A 481 -11.57 -13.68 26.46
C VAL A 481 -10.28 -13.51 27.26
N ASP A 482 -9.37 -14.50 27.18
CA ASP A 482 -8.11 -14.53 27.95
C ASP A 482 -6.90 -14.85 27.07
N GLU A 483 -6.73 -14.11 25.99
CA GLU A 483 -5.61 -14.31 25.10
C GLU A 483 -4.68 -13.09 25.09
N HIS A 484 -3.38 -13.37 25.08
CA HIS A 484 -2.38 -12.34 24.80
C HIS A 484 -2.41 -12.01 23.31
N THR A 485 -2.43 -10.74 22.96
CA THR A 485 -2.55 -10.26 21.59
C THR A 485 -1.48 -9.22 21.26
N VAL A 486 -1.15 -9.10 19.98
CA VAL A 486 -0.53 -7.92 19.40
C VAL A 486 -1.46 -7.43 18.29
N SER A 487 -2.60 -6.91 18.73
CA SER A 487 -3.75 -6.63 17.89
C SER A 487 -3.95 -5.12 17.69
N LEU A 488 -4.41 -4.76 16.49
CA LEU A 488 -4.84 -3.41 16.12
C LEU A 488 -6.32 -3.36 15.78
N ALA A 489 -6.95 -4.50 15.47
CA ALA A 489 -8.34 -4.57 15.07
C ALA A 489 -9.07 -5.76 15.70
N ALA A 490 -10.26 -5.50 16.20
CA ALA A 490 -11.23 -6.48 16.64
C ALA A 490 -12.62 -6.05 16.20
N THR A 491 -13.43 -6.98 15.70
CA THR A 491 -14.77 -6.69 15.20
C THR A 491 -15.76 -7.74 15.65
N PHE A 492 -17.05 -7.38 15.62
CA PHE A 492 -18.15 -8.26 15.98
C PHE A 492 -19.09 -8.41 14.79
N PHE A 493 -19.59 -9.62 14.59
CA PHE A 493 -20.62 -9.95 13.61
C PHE A 493 -21.19 -11.32 13.96
N ASP A 494 -22.39 -11.60 13.52
CA ASP A 494 -23.03 -12.90 13.71
C ASP A 494 -22.69 -13.78 12.52
N ALA A 495 -21.67 -14.63 12.64
CA ALA A 495 -21.13 -15.38 11.50
C ALA A 495 -22.04 -16.54 11.05
N ASP A 496 -22.89 -17.10 11.93
CA ASP A 496 -23.72 -18.26 11.65
C ASP A 496 -25.24 -18.03 11.79
N ARG A 497 -25.63 -16.76 12.00
CA ARG A 497 -27.03 -16.32 12.12
C ARG A 497 -27.77 -16.97 13.28
N ASP A 498 -27.07 -17.15 14.38
CA ASP A 498 -27.70 -17.66 15.60
C ASP A 498 -28.28 -16.55 16.51
N GLY A 499 -28.12 -15.29 16.11
CA GLY A 499 -28.59 -14.10 16.81
C GLY A 499 -27.65 -13.59 17.90
N HIS A 500 -26.47 -14.17 18.04
CA HIS A 500 -25.41 -13.73 18.94
C HIS A 500 -24.21 -13.20 18.14
N LEU A 501 -23.58 -12.13 18.63
CA LEU A 501 -22.40 -11.59 17.97
C LEU A 501 -21.16 -12.40 18.31
N ASP A 502 -20.47 -12.88 17.29
CA ASP A 502 -19.14 -13.47 17.36
C ASP A 502 -18.07 -12.38 17.43
N LEU A 503 -16.89 -12.70 17.95
CA LEU A 503 -15.76 -11.79 18.05
C LEU A 503 -14.56 -12.32 17.25
N LEU A 504 -14.09 -11.54 16.29
CA LEU A 504 -12.85 -11.76 15.56
C LEU A 504 -11.77 -10.76 16.01
N ILE A 505 -10.62 -11.27 16.43
CA ILE A 505 -9.43 -10.48 16.76
C ILE A 505 -8.32 -10.84 15.79
N THR A 506 -7.73 -9.85 15.10
CA THR A 506 -6.58 -10.07 14.23
C THR A 506 -5.28 -9.72 14.95
N ASN A 507 -4.15 -10.29 14.54
CA ASN A 507 -2.85 -9.99 15.11
C ASN A 507 -1.93 -9.36 14.06
N ALA A 508 -1.34 -8.21 14.40
CA ALA A 508 -0.35 -7.54 13.56
C ALA A 508 1.04 -8.18 13.69
N LEU A 509 1.38 -8.71 14.85
CA LEU A 509 2.58 -9.51 15.10
C LEU A 509 2.23 -10.79 15.85
N ALA A 510 3.14 -11.78 15.82
CA ALA A 510 2.98 -12.98 16.63
C ALA A 510 2.88 -12.63 18.11
N PRO A 511 1.81 -13.00 18.80
CA PRO A 511 1.65 -12.69 20.22
C PRO A 511 2.69 -13.36 21.12
N TYR A 512 3.27 -14.46 20.64
CA TYR A 512 4.26 -15.24 21.39
C TYR A 512 5.56 -15.39 20.59
N LEU A 513 6.68 -15.29 21.30
CA LEU A 513 8.01 -15.47 20.73
C LEU A 513 8.21 -16.94 20.29
N PRO A 514 8.60 -17.21 19.01
CA PRO A 514 8.57 -18.55 18.44
C PRO A 514 9.62 -19.51 18.99
N ASP A 515 10.80 -19.01 19.39
CA ASP A 515 11.96 -19.84 19.72
C ASP A 515 12.06 -20.24 21.20
N TYR A 516 10.99 -20.05 21.97
CA TYR A 516 10.94 -20.41 23.37
C TYR A 516 10.25 -21.76 23.59
N PRO A 517 10.72 -22.59 24.53
CA PRO A 517 10.14 -23.93 24.76
C PRO A 517 8.74 -23.89 25.39
N ARG A 518 8.32 -22.75 25.90
CA ARG A 518 6.98 -22.50 26.43
C ARG A 518 6.42 -21.24 25.79
N PRO A 519 5.11 -21.09 25.64
CA PRO A 519 4.51 -19.84 25.17
C PRO A 519 5.06 -18.67 25.98
N THR A 520 5.82 -17.80 25.35
CA THR A 520 6.43 -16.62 25.95
C THR A 520 5.86 -15.40 25.24
N ALA A 521 5.04 -14.66 25.95
CA ALA A 521 4.33 -13.49 25.40
C ALA A 521 5.32 -12.44 24.90
N LEU A 522 5.06 -11.91 23.72
CA LEU A 522 5.80 -10.76 23.19
C LEU A 522 5.32 -9.48 23.89
N ASN A 523 6.20 -8.86 24.63
CA ASN A 523 6.01 -7.54 25.19
C ASN A 523 7.28 -6.70 25.00
N VAL A 524 7.22 -5.69 24.15
CA VAL A 524 8.40 -4.85 23.83
C VAL A 524 8.83 -3.95 24.98
N PHE A 525 8.03 -3.81 26.02
CA PHE A 525 8.38 -3.08 27.26
C PHE A 525 9.09 -3.97 28.29
N ALA A 526 9.03 -5.29 28.14
CA ALA A 526 9.60 -6.26 29.07
C ALA A 526 10.02 -7.54 28.33
N LEU A 527 11.04 -7.43 27.47
CA LEU A 527 11.57 -8.60 26.74
C LEU A 527 12.26 -9.60 27.68
N PRO A 528 12.15 -10.91 27.44
CA PRO A 528 12.82 -11.91 28.25
C PRO A 528 14.33 -11.66 28.36
N PRO A 529 14.95 -11.98 29.48
CA PRO A 529 16.39 -11.90 29.63
C PRO A 529 17.12 -12.94 28.76
N ALA A 530 18.34 -12.64 28.34
CA ALA A 530 19.19 -13.62 27.67
C ALA A 530 19.55 -14.79 28.60
N ALA A 531 19.32 -16.02 28.18
CA ALA A 531 19.65 -17.23 28.94
C ALA A 531 21.10 -17.63 28.80
N TYR A 532 21.78 -17.19 27.74
CA TYR A 532 23.22 -17.48 27.49
C TYR A 532 23.84 -16.35 26.65
N PRO A 533 25.19 -16.22 26.63
CA PRO A 533 25.84 -15.22 25.78
C PRO A 533 25.51 -15.40 24.31
N GLY A 534 24.99 -14.34 23.67
CA GLY A 534 24.55 -14.35 22.24
C GLY A 534 23.12 -14.86 22.01
N ASP A 535 22.34 -15.11 23.07
CA ASP A 535 20.91 -15.41 22.95
C ASP A 535 20.17 -14.24 22.30
N ARG A 536 19.44 -14.53 21.24
CA ARG A 536 18.71 -13.53 20.44
C ARG A 536 17.24 -13.87 20.24
N ARG A 537 16.75 -14.94 20.87
CA ARG A 537 15.37 -15.40 20.70
C ARG A 537 14.34 -14.30 21.01
N MET A 538 14.64 -13.43 21.99
CA MET A 538 13.76 -12.32 22.38
C MET A 538 13.56 -11.26 21.29
N PHE A 539 14.39 -11.24 20.25
CA PHE A 539 14.32 -10.31 19.14
C PHE A 539 13.63 -10.89 17.91
N HIS A 540 13.24 -12.17 17.93
CA HIS A 540 12.66 -12.88 16.80
C HIS A 540 11.15 -12.62 16.70
N PHE A 541 10.76 -11.40 16.37
CA PHE A 541 9.36 -10.98 16.26
C PHE A 541 9.07 -10.02 15.08
N MET A 542 10.08 -9.73 14.26
CA MET A 542 9.86 -8.93 13.06
C MET A 542 9.41 -9.81 11.90
N HIS A 543 8.85 -9.19 10.84
CA HIS A 543 8.38 -9.92 9.67
C HIS A 543 9.51 -10.71 9.00
N ASN A 544 9.23 -11.92 8.52
CA ASN A 544 10.21 -12.82 7.94
C ASN A 544 10.38 -12.68 6.42
N GLY A 545 9.58 -11.85 5.80
CA GLY A 545 9.61 -11.52 4.38
C GLY A 545 9.04 -10.13 4.13
N TRP A 546 9.20 -9.62 2.93
CA TRP A 546 8.71 -8.29 2.56
C TRP A 546 7.30 -8.32 1.98
N HIS A 547 6.90 -9.39 1.29
CA HIS A 547 5.61 -9.53 0.63
C HIS A 547 4.80 -10.74 1.09
N ASP A 548 5.44 -11.71 1.70
CA ASP A 548 4.86 -13.00 2.05
C ASP A 548 5.21 -13.39 3.50
N ALA A 549 5.30 -12.41 4.38
CA ALA A 549 5.57 -12.65 5.79
C ALA A 549 4.39 -13.39 6.45
N ASP A 550 4.61 -14.65 6.80
CA ASP A 550 3.64 -15.56 7.39
C ASP A 550 3.85 -15.77 8.90
N ASN A 551 4.48 -14.78 9.56
CA ASN A 551 4.83 -14.83 10.97
C ASN A 551 4.21 -13.67 11.78
N GLY A 552 3.07 -13.15 11.34
CA GLY A 552 2.31 -12.15 12.09
C GLY A 552 1.65 -12.76 13.32
N GLY A 553 0.71 -13.60 13.16
CA GLY A 553 0.02 -14.29 14.26
C GLY A 553 -1.30 -14.86 13.79
N PRO A 554 -1.81 -15.91 14.42
CA PRO A 554 -3.11 -16.48 14.04
C PRO A 554 -4.23 -15.50 14.37
N HIS A 555 -5.29 -15.52 13.59
CA HIS A 555 -6.56 -14.92 13.95
C HIS A 555 -7.14 -15.64 15.16
N ILE A 556 -7.87 -14.91 16.01
CA ILE A 556 -8.54 -15.46 17.18
C ILE A 556 -10.04 -15.25 16.96
N PHE A 557 -10.79 -16.34 17.00
CA PHE A 557 -12.22 -16.33 16.79
C PHE A 557 -12.96 -16.85 18.03
N TYR A 558 -13.96 -16.12 18.46
CA TYR A 558 -14.83 -16.53 19.53
C TYR A 558 -16.28 -16.56 19.04
N ARG A 559 -17.00 -17.63 19.32
CA ARG A 559 -18.45 -17.70 19.16
C ARG A 559 -19.15 -16.98 20.29
N GLY A 560 -20.09 -16.13 19.96
CA GLY A 560 -21.02 -15.58 20.91
C GLY A 560 -21.93 -16.68 21.48
N VAL A 561 -22.31 -16.55 22.75
CA VAL A 561 -23.23 -17.49 23.39
C VAL A 561 -24.31 -16.71 24.14
N ALA A 562 -25.44 -17.35 24.31
CA ALA A 562 -26.57 -16.74 25.05
C ALA A 562 -26.12 -16.21 26.42
N GLY A 563 -26.47 -14.96 26.74
CA GLY A 563 -26.06 -14.26 27.93
C GLY A 563 -24.79 -13.42 27.80
N GLY A 564 -24.37 -13.14 26.54
CA GLY A 564 -23.31 -12.18 26.20
C GLY A 564 -21.87 -12.67 26.43
N GLY A 565 -21.65 -13.96 26.69
CA GLY A 565 -20.31 -14.55 26.82
C GLY A 565 -19.71 -15.00 25.51
N PHE A 566 -18.42 -15.41 25.52
CA PHE A 566 -17.68 -15.82 24.33
C PHE A 566 -17.02 -17.18 24.54
N GLN A 567 -17.10 -18.05 23.53
CA GLN A 567 -16.43 -19.35 23.52
C GLN A 567 -15.38 -19.38 22.39
N LYS A 568 -14.13 -19.59 22.74
CA LYS A 568 -13.06 -19.68 21.76
C LYS A 568 -13.32 -20.83 20.78
N ALA A 569 -13.28 -20.53 19.47
CA ALA A 569 -13.34 -21.49 18.39
C ALA A 569 -11.97 -21.65 17.73
N ASP A 570 -11.77 -22.76 17.04
CA ASP A 570 -10.56 -22.99 16.24
C ASP A 570 -10.69 -22.22 14.92
N ALA A 571 -10.09 -21.02 14.85
CA ALA A 571 -10.11 -20.18 13.65
C ALA A 571 -9.57 -20.91 12.42
N ARG A 572 -8.56 -21.76 12.57
CA ARG A 572 -8.01 -22.57 11.48
C ARG A 572 -9.00 -23.60 10.96
N ALA A 573 -9.74 -24.25 11.83
CA ALA A 573 -10.79 -25.18 11.43
C ALA A 573 -11.94 -24.46 10.73
N LEU A 574 -12.16 -23.20 11.02
CA LEU A 574 -13.12 -22.33 10.31
C LEU A 574 -12.58 -21.79 8.97
N GLY A 575 -11.34 -22.10 8.58
CA GLY A 575 -10.75 -21.62 7.33
C GLY A 575 -9.96 -20.32 7.45
N LEU A 576 -9.91 -19.71 8.64
CA LEU A 576 -9.13 -18.51 8.94
C LEU A 576 -7.69 -18.91 9.38
N ASP A 577 -6.93 -19.50 8.45
CA ASP A 577 -5.68 -20.19 8.74
C ASP A 577 -4.42 -19.35 8.46
N ALA A 578 -4.57 -18.14 7.94
CA ALA A 578 -3.43 -17.27 7.64
C ALA A 578 -2.82 -16.66 8.91
N THR A 579 -1.55 -16.28 8.79
CA THR A 579 -0.75 -15.72 9.87
C THR A 579 0.09 -14.54 9.38
N TYR A 580 -0.54 -13.68 8.55
CA TYR A 580 0.10 -12.47 8.06
C TYR A 580 0.05 -11.34 9.09
N TRP A 581 0.58 -10.18 8.76
CA TRP A 581 0.60 -9.01 9.63
C TRP A 581 -0.71 -8.22 9.49
N SER A 582 -1.76 -8.73 10.09
CA SER A 582 -3.13 -8.24 9.93
C SER A 582 -3.40 -7.03 10.79
N ILE A 583 -3.72 -5.89 10.18
CA ILE A 583 -3.88 -4.62 10.88
C ILE A 583 -5.26 -3.99 10.74
N SER A 584 -6.04 -4.38 9.74
CA SER A 584 -7.42 -3.91 9.56
C SER A 584 -8.33 -5.06 9.13
N VAL A 585 -9.59 -4.99 9.51
CA VAL A 585 -10.62 -5.96 9.10
C VAL A 585 -11.91 -5.21 8.79
N ALA A 586 -12.55 -5.59 7.67
CA ALA A 586 -13.88 -5.15 7.31
C ALA A 586 -14.81 -6.36 7.16
N THR A 587 -16.07 -6.16 7.49
CA THR A 587 -17.13 -7.16 7.46
C THR A 587 -18.29 -6.69 6.61
N GLY A 588 -18.87 -7.55 5.76
CA GLY A 588 -20.02 -7.23 4.92
C GLY A 588 -20.35 -8.39 4.00
N ASP A 589 -21.56 -8.42 3.46
CA ASP A 589 -22.03 -9.42 2.50
C ASP A 589 -21.55 -9.07 1.09
N LEU A 590 -20.41 -9.65 0.67
CA LEU A 590 -19.74 -9.34 -0.60
C LEU A 590 -20.35 -10.09 -1.80
N ASP A 591 -21.02 -11.23 -1.57
CA ASP A 591 -21.53 -12.10 -2.64
C ASP A 591 -23.06 -12.23 -2.68
N HIS A 592 -23.75 -11.53 -1.77
CA HIS A 592 -25.21 -11.50 -1.64
C HIS A 592 -25.83 -12.85 -1.25
N ASP A 593 -25.11 -13.70 -0.53
CA ASP A 593 -25.69 -14.92 0.04
C ASP A 593 -26.36 -14.65 1.39
N GLY A 594 -26.16 -13.47 1.92
CA GLY A 594 -26.72 -12.93 3.15
C GLY A 594 -25.92 -13.27 4.40
N PHE A 595 -24.79 -13.97 4.31
CA PHE A 595 -23.87 -14.17 5.42
C PHE A 595 -22.76 -13.12 5.35
N THR A 596 -22.24 -12.72 6.50
CA THR A 596 -21.17 -11.73 6.57
C THR A 596 -19.84 -12.35 6.14
N ASP A 597 -19.21 -11.76 5.15
CA ASP A 597 -17.86 -12.03 4.64
C ASP A 597 -16.81 -11.15 5.31
N LEU A 598 -15.53 -11.43 5.03
CA LEU A 598 -14.41 -10.73 5.64
C LEU A 598 -13.40 -10.25 4.58
N TYR A 599 -12.89 -9.04 4.78
CA TYR A 599 -11.66 -8.58 4.14
C TYR A 599 -10.67 -8.14 5.21
N ILE A 600 -9.46 -8.74 5.22
CA ILE A 600 -8.40 -8.46 6.19
C ILE A 600 -7.21 -7.87 5.46
N ALA A 601 -6.84 -6.63 5.80
CA ALA A 601 -5.69 -5.96 5.23
C ALA A 601 -4.42 -6.29 6.03
N ASN A 602 -3.34 -6.63 5.30
CA ASN A 602 -2.07 -7.08 5.85
C ASN A 602 -0.93 -6.14 5.47
N ASP A 603 -0.24 -5.54 6.45
CA ASP A 603 0.95 -4.70 6.19
C ASP A 603 2.08 -5.52 5.55
N PHE A 604 2.27 -6.78 5.96
CA PHE A 604 3.21 -7.71 5.33
C PHE A 604 2.53 -9.05 5.09
N GLY A 605 2.46 -9.43 3.85
CA GLY A 605 1.70 -10.56 3.33
C GLY A 605 0.58 -10.09 2.40
N PRO A 606 0.01 -10.98 1.57
CA PRO A 606 -1.15 -10.64 0.75
C PRO A 606 -2.37 -10.37 1.63
N ASP A 607 -3.21 -9.44 1.23
CA ASP A 607 -4.50 -9.23 1.84
C ASP A 607 -5.38 -10.49 1.72
N GLU A 608 -6.37 -10.61 2.59
CA GLU A 608 -7.21 -11.79 2.67
C GLU A 608 -8.68 -11.41 2.46
N ALA A 609 -9.30 -12.00 1.46
CA ALA A 609 -10.74 -11.97 1.26
C ALA A 609 -11.32 -13.36 1.55
N TYR A 610 -12.32 -13.43 2.40
CA TYR A 610 -12.97 -14.66 2.79
C TYR A 610 -14.48 -14.56 2.57
N LEU A 611 -15.04 -15.55 1.89
CA LEU A 611 -16.49 -15.73 1.76
C LEU A 611 -16.98 -16.72 2.81
N ASN A 612 -18.10 -16.41 3.43
CA ASN A 612 -18.70 -17.23 4.49
C ASN A 612 -19.50 -18.37 3.88
N GLU A 613 -19.19 -19.60 4.22
CA GLU A 613 -19.86 -20.82 3.73
C GLU A 613 -21.10 -21.18 4.58
N GLY A 614 -22.03 -20.23 4.67
CA GLY A 614 -23.29 -20.41 5.37
C GLY A 614 -23.11 -20.64 6.88
N GLY A 615 -22.23 -19.89 7.52
CA GLY A 615 -21.96 -19.92 8.96
C GLY A 615 -21.05 -21.04 9.44
N ARG A 616 -20.65 -21.97 8.56
CA ARG A 616 -19.89 -23.17 8.94
C ARG A 616 -18.38 -22.98 8.86
N SER A 617 -17.91 -22.21 7.89
CA SER A 617 -16.50 -21.94 7.64
C SER A 617 -16.36 -20.76 6.69
N PHE A 618 -15.13 -20.31 6.49
CA PHE A 618 -14.77 -19.26 5.54
C PHE A 618 -13.90 -19.83 4.43
N SER A 619 -14.21 -19.51 3.18
CA SER A 619 -13.41 -19.87 2.02
C SER A 619 -12.60 -18.67 1.54
N ARG A 620 -11.28 -18.86 1.39
CA ARG A 620 -10.39 -17.80 0.98
C ARG A 620 -10.46 -17.56 -0.53
N VAL A 621 -10.79 -16.34 -0.94
CA VAL A 621 -10.76 -15.90 -2.33
C VAL A 621 -9.33 -15.65 -2.77
N ARG A 622 -8.94 -16.24 -3.89
CA ARG A 622 -7.63 -16.02 -4.51
C ARG A 622 -7.77 -15.91 -6.02
N GLY A 623 -7.35 -14.79 -6.55
CA GLY A 623 -7.27 -14.62 -8.00
C GLY A 623 -6.18 -15.48 -8.67
N THR A 624 -6.07 -15.38 -9.98
CA THR A 624 -5.18 -16.25 -10.79
C THR A 624 -3.74 -15.77 -10.78
N PHE A 625 -3.55 -14.46 -10.89
CA PHE A 625 -2.23 -13.85 -11.02
C PHE A 625 -1.84 -13.09 -9.75
N PHE A 626 -0.54 -12.84 -9.58
CA PHE A 626 -0.11 -11.89 -8.57
C PHE A 626 -0.62 -10.49 -8.91
N GLY A 627 -1.10 -9.77 -7.89
CA GLY A 627 -1.81 -8.50 -8.05
C GLY A 627 -3.33 -8.66 -8.11
N ASP A 628 -3.87 -9.88 -8.25
CA ASP A 628 -5.30 -10.14 -8.07
C ASP A 628 -5.65 -10.18 -6.57
N ILE A 629 -6.94 -10.08 -6.23
CA ILE A 629 -7.43 -10.17 -4.86
C ILE A 629 -6.92 -11.44 -4.16
N GLY A 630 -6.47 -11.30 -2.91
CA GLY A 630 -5.89 -12.39 -2.11
C GLY A 630 -4.55 -12.92 -2.62
N ARG A 631 -3.94 -12.24 -3.61
CA ARG A 631 -2.62 -12.52 -4.17
C ARG A 631 -1.83 -11.25 -4.48
N ASP A 632 -2.24 -10.14 -3.93
CA ASP A 632 -1.49 -8.89 -4.01
C ASP A 632 -0.17 -9.00 -3.22
N THR A 633 0.72 -8.04 -3.41
CA THR A 633 1.99 -7.93 -2.70
C THR A 633 2.12 -6.56 -2.02
N TYR A 634 0.99 -5.87 -1.88
CA TYR A 634 0.91 -4.55 -1.30
C TYR A 634 0.91 -4.62 0.23
N LYS A 635 1.10 -3.46 0.86
CA LYS A 635 1.06 -3.30 2.31
C LYS A 635 -0.30 -2.71 2.67
N GLY A 636 -1.33 -3.57 2.71
CA GLY A 636 -2.68 -3.15 3.04
C GLY A 636 -2.75 -2.56 4.44
N MET A 637 -3.07 -1.26 4.53
CA MET A 637 -3.16 -0.54 5.81
C MET A 637 -4.60 -0.38 6.29
N ASN A 638 -5.57 -0.47 5.40
CA ASN A 638 -6.97 -0.19 5.66
C ASN A 638 -7.86 -1.10 4.84
N SER A 639 -9.08 -1.33 5.32
CA SER A 639 -10.15 -1.97 4.58
C SER A 639 -11.47 -1.24 4.85
N THR A 640 -12.07 -0.66 3.80
CA THR A 640 -13.33 0.08 3.88
C THR A 640 -14.29 -0.42 2.84
N LEU A 641 -15.52 -0.72 3.22
CA LEU A 641 -16.57 -1.25 2.33
C LEU A 641 -17.61 -0.17 2.01
N ALA A 642 -17.99 -0.06 0.74
CA ALA A 642 -19.14 0.71 0.28
C ALA A 642 -19.51 0.30 -1.14
N ASP A 643 -20.74 0.54 -1.59
CA ASP A 643 -21.15 0.41 -2.99
C ASP A 643 -20.80 1.69 -3.75
N PHE A 644 -19.54 1.77 -4.27
CA PHE A 644 -19.03 2.99 -4.91
C PHE A 644 -19.59 3.24 -6.31
N ASP A 645 -20.21 2.29 -6.98
CA ASP A 645 -20.74 2.48 -8.32
C ASP A 645 -22.25 2.22 -8.45
N GLY A 646 -22.92 1.99 -7.35
CA GLY A 646 -24.38 1.81 -7.27
C GLY A 646 -24.86 0.57 -8.02
N ASN A 647 -24.02 -0.48 -8.02
CA ASN A 647 -24.37 -1.75 -8.65
C ASN A 647 -25.10 -2.69 -7.68
N GLY A 648 -25.17 -2.34 -6.40
CA GLY A 648 -25.82 -3.08 -5.33
C GLY A 648 -24.88 -4.07 -4.63
N PHE A 649 -23.60 -4.15 -4.96
CA PHE A 649 -22.58 -4.95 -4.27
C PHE A 649 -21.62 -4.05 -3.51
N LEU A 650 -21.13 -4.52 -2.36
CA LEU A 650 -20.09 -3.81 -1.62
C LEU A 650 -18.75 -3.96 -2.32
N ASP A 651 -18.09 -2.83 -2.58
CA ASP A 651 -16.73 -2.73 -3.07
C ASP A 651 -15.77 -2.50 -1.90
N ILE A 652 -14.45 -2.70 -2.14
CA ILE A 652 -13.45 -2.64 -1.08
C ILE A 652 -12.37 -1.63 -1.43
N TYR A 653 -12.20 -0.59 -0.59
CA TYR A 653 -11.06 0.33 -0.69
C TYR A 653 -9.99 -0.04 0.32
N VAL A 654 -8.75 -0.19 -0.16
CA VAL A 654 -7.58 -0.55 0.66
C VAL A 654 -6.52 0.52 0.49
N SER A 655 -6.14 1.19 1.56
CA SER A 655 -5.04 2.15 1.51
C SER A 655 -3.70 1.45 1.54
N ASN A 656 -2.74 1.98 0.81
CA ASN A 656 -1.38 1.47 0.72
C ASN A 656 -0.38 2.61 0.69
N ASN A 657 0.88 2.22 0.63
CA ASN A 657 2.02 3.10 0.60
C ASN A 657 2.43 3.42 -0.85
N HIS A 658 2.75 4.69 -1.11
CA HIS A 658 3.20 5.14 -2.43
C HIS A 658 4.41 6.06 -2.34
N HIS A 659 5.56 5.49 -1.94
CA HIS A 659 6.84 6.18 -1.83
C HIS A 659 7.99 5.40 -2.48
N ALA A 660 9.18 5.99 -2.52
CA ALA A 660 10.33 5.56 -3.33
C ALA A 660 10.68 4.07 -3.31
N LEU A 661 10.52 3.37 -2.20
CA LEU A 661 10.78 1.94 -2.09
C LEU A 661 9.53 1.07 -2.18
N GLN A 662 8.35 1.68 -2.08
CA GLN A 662 7.05 1.03 -2.01
C GLN A 662 6.05 1.80 -2.86
N SER A 663 6.27 1.87 -4.17
CA SER A 663 5.35 2.52 -5.11
C SER A 663 4.17 1.58 -5.39
N GLU A 664 3.29 1.40 -4.42
CA GLU A 664 2.15 0.50 -4.50
C GLU A 664 0.88 1.25 -4.93
N GLY A 665 0.47 2.24 -4.17
CA GLY A 665 -0.81 2.93 -4.33
C GLY A 665 -1.98 2.13 -3.75
N SER A 666 -3.07 2.81 -3.45
CA SER A 666 -4.28 2.20 -2.92
C SER A 666 -4.91 1.22 -3.91
N LEU A 667 -5.65 0.23 -3.41
CA LEU A 667 -6.46 -0.69 -4.19
C LEU A 667 -7.94 -0.30 -4.06
N LEU A 668 -8.69 -0.53 -5.13
CA LEU A 668 -10.14 -0.39 -5.14
C LEU A 668 -10.74 -1.61 -5.84
N TRP A 669 -11.05 -2.62 -5.06
CA TRP A 669 -11.67 -3.85 -5.56
C TRP A 669 -13.14 -3.59 -5.83
N MET A 670 -13.50 -3.49 -7.11
CA MET A 670 -14.88 -3.41 -7.54
C MET A 670 -15.47 -4.80 -7.63
N THR A 671 -16.55 -5.02 -6.91
CA THR A 671 -17.28 -6.30 -6.86
C THR A 671 -18.35 -6.35 -7.92
N ARG A 672 -18.41 -7.44 -8.67
CA ARG A 672 -19.38 -7.61 -9.76
C ARG A 672 -19.88 -9.04 -9.85
N PRO A 673 -21.15 -9.25 -10.27
CA PRO A 673 -21.63 -10.58 -10.65
C PRO A 673 -20.71 -11.20 -11.71
N GLY A 674 -20.34 -12.46 -11.56
CA GLY A 674 -19.42 -13.11 -12.49
C GLY A 674 -19.34 -14.62 -12.33
N ARG A 675 -18.26 -15.20 -12.88
CA ARG A 675 -17.97 -16.64 -12.81
C ARG A 675 -16.93 -16.98 -11.72
N GLY A 676 -16.67 -16.05 -10.81
CA GLY A 676 -15.81 -16.27 -9.67
C GLY A 676 -16.43 -17.17 -8.61
N PRO A 677 -15.74 -17.40 -7.49
CA PRO A 677 -16.31 -18.07 -6.32
C PRO A 677 -17.62 -17.39 -5.91
N HIS A 678 -18.62 -18.16 -5.55
CA HIS A 678 -19.96 -17.70 -5.14
C HIS A 678 -20.66 -16.74 -6.13
N GLY A 679 -20.22 -16.72 -7.40
CA GLY A 679 -20.88 -15.90 -8.42
C GLY A 679 -20.41 -14.44 -8.48
N VAL A 680 -19.33 -14.07 -7.79
CA VAL A 680 -18.73 -12.71 -7.82
C VAL A 680 -17.32 -12.72 -8.37
N THR A 681 -16.90 -11.56 -8.87
CA THR A 681 -15.54 -11.27 -9.33
C THR A 681 -15.10 -9.92 -8.81
N PHE A 682 -13.81 -9.78 -8.55
CA PHE A 682 -13.20 -8.56 -8.05
C PHE A 682 -12.18 -8.04 -9.07
N SER A 683 -12.17 -6.73 -9.30
CA SER A 683 -11.20 -6.06 -10.18
C SER A 683 -10.67 -4.80 -9.52
N ASP A 684 -9.35 -4.62 -9.50
CA ASP A 684 -8.76 -3.36 -9.03
C ASP A 684 -8.98 -2.25 -10.06
N GLU A 685 -9.74 -1.24 -9.67
CA GLU A 685 -10.05 -0.07 -10.48
C GLU A 685 -9.51 1.25 -9.89
N ALA A 686 -8.65 1.20 -8.87
CA ALA A 686 -8.14 2.41 -8.20
C ALA A 686 -7.50 3.40 -9.18
N MET A 687 -6.70 2.91 -10.13
CA MET A 687 -6.08 3.76 -11.16
C MET A 687 -7.12 4.36 -12.12
N SER A 688 -8.04 3.55 -12.63
CA SER A 688 -9.04 4.01 -13.62
C SER A 688 -10.05 4.96 -13.01
N ARG A 689 -10.28 4.84 -11.70
CA ARG A 689 -11.20 5.69 -10.95
C ARG A 689 -10.52 6.85 -10.22
N ASN A 690 -9.19 6.98 -10.34
CA ASN A 690 -8.40 8.08 -9.75
C ASN A 690 -8.42 8.11 -8.21
N ALA A 691 -8.28 6.94 -7.58
CA ALA A 691 -8.31 6.74 -6.13
C ALA A 691 -7.00 6.15 -5.58
N LEU A 692 -5.83 6.49 -6.16
CA LEU A 692 -4.54 5.83 -5.88
C LEU A 692 -3.81 6.33 -4.64
N ASN A 693 -4.13 7.50 -4.11
CA ASN A 693 -3.40 8.15 -3.01
C ASN A 693 -1.90 8.35 -3.30
N GLU A 694 -1.57 8.87 -4.50
CA GLU A 694 -0.18 9.03 -4.96
C GLU A 694 0.66 9.91 -4.05
N GLN A 695 1.92 9.50 -3.87
CA GLN A 695 2.91 10.21 -3.06
C GLN A 695 2.46 10.43 -1.61
N ARG A 696 1.81 9.42 -1.02
CA ARG A 696 1.38 9.43 0.37
C ARG A 696 1.64 8.08 1.04
N TRP A 697 1.80 8.13 2.35
CA TRP A 697 1.77 6.95 3.21
C TRP A 697 0.37 6.83 3.79
N GLY A 698 -0.46 5.95 3.17
CA GLY A 698 -1.84 5.77 3.55
C GLY A 698 -1.99 5.01 4.87
N TRP A 699 -2.98 5.44 5.68
CA TRP A 699 -3.47 4.75 6.86
C TRP A 699 -4.98 4.58 6.77
N GLY A 700 -5.72 4.90 7.82
CA GLY A 700 -7.17 4.78 7.86
C GLY A 700 -7.87 5.54 6.75
N ALA A 701 -8.96 4.99 6.28
CA ALA A 701 -9.91 5.64 5.41
C ALA A 701 -11.34 5.32 5.86
N ALA A 702 -12.27 6.20 5.51
CA ALA A 702 -13.70 5.98 5.74
C ALA A 702 -14.48 6.36 4.49
N ALA A 703 -15.58 5.66 4.26
CA ALA A 703 -16.52 5.95 3.18
C ALA A 703 -17.79 6.59 3.72
N GLY A 704 -18.28 7.63 3.05
CA GLY A 704 -19.54 8.31 3.40
C GLY A 704 -19.86 9.40 2.39
N ASP A 705 -21.12 9.76 2.28
CA ASP A 705 -21.61 10.78 1.35
C ASP A 705 -21.44 12.18 1.98
N LEU A 706 -20.32 12.85 1.69
CA LEU A 706 -19.96 14.13 2.30
C LEU A 706 -20.67 15.31 1.63
N ASP A 707 -20.95 15.21 0.33
CA ASP A 707 -21.61 16.29 -0.40
C ASP A 707 -23.11 16.05 -0.56
N GLY A 708 -23.65 14.95 -0.01
CA GLY A 708 -25.08 14.62 0.05
C GLY A 708 -25.69 14.32 -1.32
N ASP A 709 -24.91 13.84 -2.29
CA ASP A 709 -25.38 13.52 -3.63
C ASP A 709 -25.85 12.06 -3.77
N GLY A 710 -25.67 11.24 -2.73
CA GLY A 710 -26.04 9.85 -2.64
C GLY A 710 -24.92 8.87 -2.93
N TRP A 711 -23.75 9.32 -3.42
CA TRP A 711 -22.62 8.47 -3.73
C TRP A 711 -21.59 8.50 -2.60
N PRO A 712 -21.10 7.34 -2.13
CA PRO A 712 -20.11 7.33 -1.07
C PRO A 712 -18.77 7.91 -1.57
N ASP A 713 -18.24 8.87 -0.81
CA ASP A 713 -16.93 9.49 -0.97
C ASP A 713 -15.91 8.75 -0.12
N ILE A 714 -14.61 9.04 -0.29
CA ILE A 714 -13.53 8.45 0.52
C ILE A 714 -12.72 9.56 1.19
N VAL A 715 -12.56 9.46 2.51
CA VAL A 715 -11.60 10.26 3.28
C VAL A 715 -10.39 9.40 3.63
N GLN A 716 -9.19 9.88 3.31
CA GLN A 716 -7.94 9.14 3.50
C GLN A 716 -6.98 9.88 4.43
N ALA A 717 -6.60 9.24 5.53
CA ALA A 717 -5.55 9.67 6.45
C ALA A 717 -4.16 9.27 5.94
N ASN A 718 -3.16 10.15 6.12
CA ASN A 718 -1.80 9.96 5.63
C ASN A 718 -0.74 10.38 6.67
N GLY A 719 0.51 9.92 6.46
CA GLY A 719 1.68 10.23 7.26
C GLY A 719 2.23 9.02 8.01
N MET A 720 3.53 9.00 8.35
CA MET A 720 4.15 7.83 8.99
C MET A 720 4.79 8.16 10.33
N VAL A 721 6.07 8.38 10.44
CA VAL A 721 6.79 8.53 11.70
C VAL A 721 7.48 9.89 11.80
N ASP A 722 7.25 10.58 12.88
CA ASP A 722 7.81 11.88 13.22
C ASP A 722 8.98 11.74 14.21
N ASP A 723 9.91 12.68 14.22
CA ASP A 723 11.02 12.71 15.18
C ASP A 723 10.72 13.54 16.45
N ARG A 724 9.53 14.14 16.57
CA ARG A 724 9.13 14.98 17.73
C ARG A 724 9.24 14.27 19.06
N LEU A 725 8.98 12.94 19.07
CA LEU A 725 9.02 12.13 20.29
C LEU A 725 10.41 11.63 20.66
N ASP A 726 11.29 11.44 19.67
CA ASP A 726 12.63 10.91 19.93
C ASP A 726 13.67 11.55 18.98
N ARG A 727 14.30 12.58 19.47
CA ARG A 727 15.34 13.34 18.75
C ARG A 727 16.76 12.89 19.07
N ARG A 728 16.94 11.77 19.75
CA ARG A 728 18.27 11.25 20.08
C ARG A 728 18.95 10.72 18.82
N PHE A 729 20.19 11.11 18.60
CA PHE A 729 21.03 10.66 17.50
C PHE A 729 22.03 9.63 18.00
N VAL A 730 22.33 8.64 17.19
CA VAL A 730 23.43 7.71 17.44
C VAL A 730 24.72 8.31 16.94
N ASP A 731 25.64 8.64 17.87
CA ASP A 731 27.04 9.03 17.64
C ASP A 731 27.27 9.98 16.45
N GLY A 732 26.42 10.97 16.27
CA GLY A 732 26.62 12.09 15.33
C GLY A 732 26.59 11.74 13.84
N GLN A 733 26.33 10.49 13.45
CA GLN A 733 26.26 10.10 12.05
C GLN A 733 24.84 9.66 11.67
N ARG A 734 24.08 10.60 11.14
CA ARG A 734 22.75 10.33 10.59
C ARG A 734 22.90 9.68 9.21
N LYS A 735 22.28 8.50 9.03
CA LYS A 735 22.16 7.83 7.73
C LYS A 735 20.72 7.90 7.26
N ASP A 736 20.54 8.05 5.95
CA ASP A 736 19.20 8.05 5.38
C ASP A 736 18.46 6.74 5.72
N TYR A 737 17.24 6.87 6.24
CA TYR A 737 16.43 5.72 6.67
C TYR A 737 16.15 4.77 5.52
N TRP A 738 15.76 5.30 4.36
CA TRP A 738 15.42 4.47 3.22
C TRP A 738 16.63 3.76 2.64
N TYR A 739 17.80 4.40 2.68
CA TYR A 739 19.05 3.73 2.31
C TYR A 739 19.34 2.53 3.22
N VAL A 740 19.17 2.69 4.53
CA VAL A 740 19.36 1.61 5.51
C VAL A 740 18.32 0.51 5.30
N ASN A 741 17.06 0.88 5.20
CA ASN A 741 15.94 -0.05 5.04
C ASN A 741 16.02 -0.85 3.73
N HIS A 742 16.39 -0.21 2.62
CA HIS A 742 16.63 -0.89 1.35
C HIS A 742 17.65 -2.04 1.47
N LYS A 743 18.62 -1.93 2.37
CA LYS A 743 19.60 -3.01 2.61
C LYS A 743 19.01 -4.15 3.43
N LEU A 744 18.10 -3.85 4.33
CA LEU A 744 17.35 -4.85 5.09
C LEU A 744 16.36 -5.60 4.19
N MET A 745 15.63 -4.89 3.33
CA MET A 745 14.69 -5.50 2.37
C MET A 745 15.33 -6.56 1.48
N GLN A 746 16.61 -6.41 1.17
CA GLN A 746 17.38 -7.35 0.37
C GLN A 746 17.83 -8.59 1.15
N ALA A 747 17.70 -8.58 2.48
CA ALA A 747 18.14 -9.68 3.33
C ALA A 747 17.08 -10.79 3.42
N GLY A 748 17.50 -12.00 3.73
CA GLY A 748 16.59 -13.13 3.94
C GLY A 748 15.99 -13.18 5.36
N PRO A 749 15.06 -14.12 5.61
CA PRO A 749 14.32 -14.24 6.87
C PRO A 749 15.19 -14.24 8.13
N GLY A 750 16.37 -14.86 8.10
CA GLY A 750 17.29 -14.87 9.23
C GLY A 750 17.85 -13.50 9.65
N ILE A 751 17.48 -12.45 8.93
CA ILE A 751 17.84 -11.06 9.23
C ILE A 751 16.57 -10.24 9.46
N HIS A 752 15.58 -10.32 8.59
CA HIS A 752 14.29 -9.63 8.72
C HIS A 752 13.61 -9.92 10.05
N SER A 753 13.57 -11.18 10.45
CA SER A 753 12.80 -11.61 11.62
C SER A 753 13.37 -11.15 12.97
N TYR A 754 14.55 -10.54 13.01
CA TYR A 754 15.23 -10.17 14.27
C TYR A 754 15.33 -8.66 14.46
N ALA A 755 14.61 -8.13 15.44
CA ALA A 755 14.51 -6.69 15.72
C ALA A 755 15.87 -6.00 15.95
N ASP A 756 16.82 -6.67 16.62
CA ASP A 756 18.18 -6.15 16.84
C ASP A 756 19.02 -6.02 15.56
N ARG A 757 18.50 -6.46 14.40
CA ARG A 757 19.14 -6.31 13.09
C ARG A 757 18.66 -5.09 12.32
N TRP A 758 17.60 -4.45 12.79
CA TRP A 758 17.00 -3.29 12.11
C TRP A 758 17.79 -2.02 12.36
N GLY A 759 17.68 -1.09 11.41
CA GLY A 759 18.36 0.20 11.51
C GLY A 759 17.78 1.08 12.62
N ASP A 760 18.60 1.98 13.14
CA ASP A 760 18.24 2.91 14.20
C ASP A 760 17.37 4.05 13.67
N LEU A 761 16.18 4.19 14.24
CA LEU A 761 15.18 5.21 13.90
C LEU A 761 15.17 6.42 14.82
N ARG A 762 15.97 6.43 15.87
CA ARG A 762 16.02 7.55 16.80
C ARG A 762 16.53 8.80 16.09
N GLY A 763 15.86 9.93 16.28
CA GLY A 763 16.19 11.19 15.61
C GLY A 763 15.92 11.20 14.10
N ARG A 764 15.08 10.30 13.60
CA ARG A 764 14.71 10.22 12.18
C ARG A 764 13.19 10.34 12.01
N GLU A 765 12.80 10.89 10.89
CA GLU A 765 11.41 10.97 10.44
C GLU A 765 11.23 10.19 9.14
N ILE A 766 10.01 9.71 8.90
CA ILE A 766 9.62 9.00 7.70
C ILE A 766 8.28 9.59 7.28
N TYR A 767 8.26 10.47 6.27
CA TYR A 767 7.03 11.08 5.77
C TYR A 767 6.08 11.54 6.89
N PRO A 768 6.54 12.41 7.82
CA PRO A 768 5.87 12.60 9.10
C PRO A 768 4.54 13.33 8.99
N ASN A 769 4.43 14.29 8.09
CA ASN A 769 3.24 15.14 7.96
C ASN A 769 2.84 15.19 6.48
N GLU A 770 1.82 14.45 6.13
CA GLU A 770 1.31 14.38 4.77
C GLU A 770 -0.13 14.86 4.69
N ALA A 771 -0.45 15.56 3.59
CA ALA A 771 -1.81 16.04 3.36
C ALA A 771 -2.78 14.87 3.23
N ARG A 772 -3.92 14.99 3.89
CA ARG A 772 -5.05 14.08 3.77
C ARG A 772 -5.67 14.19 2.39
N ARG A 773 -6.48 13.19 2.01
CA ARG A 773 -7.27 13.20 0.78
C ARG A 773 -8.76 13.16 1.10
N VAL A 774 -9.53 13.83 0.27
CA VAL A 774 -10.99 13.71 0.19
C VAL A 774 -11.34 13.45 -1.26
N TYR A 775 -11.71 12.24 -1.56
CA TYR A 775 -12.06 11.80 -2.90
C TYR A 775 -13.56 11.84 -3.07
N LEU A 776 -14.09 12.87 -3.74
CA LEU A 776 -15.49 12.93 -4.13
C LEU A 776 -15.78 11.96 -5.25
N ASN A 777 -16.76 11.11 -5.05
CA ASN A 777 -17.31 10.22 -6.04
C ASN A 777 -18.20 11.01 -7.00
N ARG A 778 -17.90 10.99 -8.28
CA ARG A 778 -18.70 11.71 -9.30
C ARG A 778 -19.87 10.89 -9.84
N GLY A 779 -20.16 9.77 -9.20
CA GLY A 779 -21.26 8.90 -9.55
C GLY A 779 -21.30 8.48 -11.01
N ARG A 780 -22.48 8.08 -11.50
CA ARG A 780 -22.66 7.66 -12.90
C ARG A 780 -22.35 8.77 -13.91
N ALA A 781 -22.66 10.01 -13.59
CA ALA A 781 -22.38 11.16 -14.46
C ALA A 781 -20.87 11.35 -14.70
N GLY A 782 -20.04 11.05 -13.71
CA GLY A 782 -18.58 11.09 -13.79
C GLY A 782 -17.94 9.76 -14.14
N ALA A 783 -18.69 8.77 -14.62
CA ALA A 783 -18.22 7.40 -14.88
C ALA A 783 -17.62 6.71 -13.64
N GLY A 784 -18.11 7.03 -12.44
CA GLY A 784 -17.66 6.48 -11.16
C GLY A 784 -16.21 6.86 -10.79
N ARG A 785 -15.72 7.99 -11.30
CA ARG A 785 -14.38 8.49 -10.98
C ARG A 785 -14.39 9.37 -9.76
N PHE A 786 -13.31 9.30 -9.02
CA PHE A 786 -13.08 10.14 -7.86
C PHE A 786 -12.28 11.41 -8.22
N VAL A 787 -12.53 12.47 -7.48
CA VAL A 787 -11.79 13.74 -7.58
C VAL A 787 -11.33 14.14 -6.19
N ASP A 788 -10.03 14.35 -6.02
CA ASP A 788 -9.50 14.86 -4.76
C ASP A 788 -9.87 16.33 -4.56
N VAL A 789 -10.65 16.62 -3.55
CA VAL A 789 -11.10 17.96 -3.18
C VAL A 789 -10.60 18.38 -1.80
N ALA A 790 -9.63 17.68 -1.22
CA ALA A 790 -9.13 17.99 0.12
C ALA A 790 -8.69 19.46 0.27
N ALA A 791 -8.04 20.02 -0.76
CA ALA A 791 -7.58 21.40 -0.72
C ALA A 791 -8.76 22.39 -0.78
N SER A 792 -9.74 22.18 -1.66
CA SER A 792 -10.89 23.07 -1.82
C SER A 792 -11.92 22.93 -0.69
N SER A 793 -12.03 21.74 -0.09
CA SER A 793 -12.89 21.51 1.08
C SER A 793 -12.30 21.99 2.41
N GLY A 794 -10.98 22.25 2.49
CA GLY A 794 -10.30 22.70 3.71
C GLY A 794 -9.68 21.58 4.55
N VAL A 795 -9.60 20.33 4.04
CA VAL A 795 -9.12 19.16 4.78
C VAL A 795 -7.65 18.86 4.53
N ALA A 796 -7.02 19.43 3.49
CA ALA A 796 -5.64 19.11 3.06
C ALA A 796 -4.54 19.54 4.05
N HIS A 797 -4.84 19.62 5.34
CA HIS A 797 -3.85 19.98 6.34
C HIS A 797 -2.86 18.81 6.53
N PRO A 798 -1.53 19.05 6.42
CA PRO A 798 -0.54 17.99 6.61
C PRO A 798 -0.37 17.67 8.09
N GLU A 799 -0.71 16.44 8.47
CA GLU A 799 -0.56 15.90 9.83
C GLU A 799 -0.14 14.43 9.75
N ASN A 800 0.22 13.85 10.89
CA ASN A 800 0.50 12.43 11.04
C ASN A 800 -0.78 11.70 11.46
N SER A 801 -1.64 11.46 10.49
CA SER A 801 -3.00 10.98 10.72
C SER A 801 -3.10 9.46 10.73
N ARG A 802 -4.10 8.87 11.43
CA ARG A 802 -4.34 7.44 11.55
C ARG A 802 -5.78 7.07 11.27
N GLY A 803 -6.62 6.97 12.28
CA GLY A 803 -8.03 6.60 12.16
C GLY A 803 -8.90 7.73 11.59
N VAL A 804 -9.92 7.35 10.84
CA VAL A 804 -10.95 8.25 10.29
C VAL A 804 -12.33 7.72 10.67
N ALA A 805 -13.18 8.58 11.19
CA ALA A 805 -14.58 8.26 11.47
C ALA A 805 -15.49 9.39 10.97
N LEU A 806 -16.65 9.01 10.44
CA LEU A 806 -17.67 9.92 9.92
C LEU A 806 -18.96 9.76 10.72
N ALA A 807 -19.58 10.87 11.08
CA ALA A 807 -20.89 10.93 11.73
C ALA A 807 -21.49 12.32 11.60
N ASP A 808 -22.79 12.45 11.69
CA ASP A 808 -23.48 13.72 11.88
C ASP A 808 -23.43 14.03 13.40
N LEU A 809 -22.43 14.82 13.83
CA LEU A 809 -22.10 15.06 15.25
C LEU A 809 -22.92 16.19 15.88
N ASP A 810 -23.49 17.09 15.09
CA ASP A 810 -24.30 18.21 15.58
C ASP A 810 -25.78 18.12 15.16
N ASP A 811 -26.17 16.99 14.54
CA ASP A 811 -27.54 16.64 14.11
C ASP A 811 -28.13 17.63 13.10
N ASP A 812 -27.28 18.21 12.23
CA ASP A 812 -27.70 19.15 11.21
C ASP A 812 -28.02 18.52 9.85
N GLY A 813 -27.68 17.23 9.67
CA GLY A 813 -28.04 16.42 8.49
C GLY A 813 -26.97 16.37 7.42
N ASP A 814 -25.72 16.55 7.79
CA ASP A 814 -24.56 16.21 6.95
C ASP A 814 -23.49 15.48 7.78
N LEU A 815 -22.53 14.85 7.10
CA LEU A 815 -21.51 14.06 7.78
C LEU A 815 -20.30 14.91 8.15
N ASP A 816 -20.04 14.99 9.45
CA ASP A 816 -18.80 15.53 10.02
C ASP A 816 -17.70 14.49 10.02
N MET A 817 -16.48 14.93 10.33
CA MET A 817 -15.29 14.10 10.23
C MET A 817 -14.41 14.22 11.48
N VAL A 818 -14.01 13.07 12.04
CA VAL A 818 -13.00 12.97 13.09
C VAL A 818 -11.81 12.19 12.57
N ILE A 819 -10.61 12.79 12.63
CA ILE A 819 -9.36 12.16 12.21
C ILE A 819 -8.36 12.18 13.37
N THR A 820 -7.88 11.02 13.76
CA THR A 820 -6.88 10.92 14.81
C THR A 820 -5.49 11.29 14.30
N ASN A 821 -4.71 11.93 15.17
CA ASN A 821 -3.33 12.33 14.87
C ASN A 821 -2.38 11.72 15.91
N GLN A 822 -1.39 10.99 15.45
CA GLN A 822 -0.50 10.24 16.32
C GLN A 822 0.28 11.15 17.29
N PHE A 823 0.70 12.31 16.82
CA PHE A 823 1.55 13.24 17.60
C PHE A 823 0.82 14.50 18.05
N GLY A 824 -0.50 14.48 18.09
CA GLY A 824 -1.31 15.64 18.49
C GLY A 824 -2.71 15.26 18.96
N SER A 825 -3.54 16.25 19.20
CA SER A 825 -4.98 16.06 19.41
C SER A 825 -5.66 15.64 18.10
N PRO A 826 -6.83 15.00 18.13
CA PRO A 826 -7.59 14.71 16.92
C PRO A 826 -7.99 16.00 16.19
N SER A 827 -8.13 15.91 14.87
CA SER A 827 -8.75 16.94 14.05
C SER A 827 -10.25 16.64 13.93
N VAL A 828 -11.09 17.60 14.18
CA VAL A 828 -12.54 17.51 14.02
C VAL A 828 -12.98 18.57 13.01
N TYR A 829 -13.65 18.12 11.97
CA TYR A 829 -14.14 18.96 10.91
C TYR A 829 -15.67 18.93 10.92
N ARG A 830 -16.26 20.11 11.11
CA ARG A 830 -17.69 20.27 10.86
C ARG A 830 -17.92 20.49 9.38
N ASN A 831 -18.88 19.76 8.83
CA ASN A 831 -19.35 19.98 7.48
C ASN A 831 -20.35 21.18 7.48
N ASP A 832 -20.09 22.18 6.65
CA ASP A 832 -20.96 23.35 6.55
C ASP A 832 -21.87 23.30 5.31
N ARG A 833 -22.14 22.08 4.77
CA ARG A 833 -22.86 21.88 3.53
C ARG A 833 -24.34 22.28 3.60
N THR A 834 -25.03 21.93 4.65
CA THR A 834 -26.48 22.17 4.81
C THR A 834 -26.85 23.66 4.76
N SER A 835 -25.90 24.53 5.09
CA SER A 835 -26.06 25.98 4.98
C SER A 835 -25.86 26.53 3.58
N ALA A 836 -25.38 25.71 2.59
CA ALA A 836 -25.04 26.14 1.24
C ALA A 836 -26.14 25.78 0.21
N PRO A 837 -26.58 26.68 -0.70
CA PRO A 837 -27.46 26.32 -1.80
C PRO A 837 -26.73 25.52 -2.90
N PRO A 838 -27.39 24.55 -3.60
CA PRO A 838 -28.78 24.11 -3.38
C PRO A 838 -28.90 23.21 -2.14
N ALA A 839 -30.00 23.38 -1.40
CA ALA A 839 -30.28 22.52 -0.25
C ALA A 839 -30.39 21.07 -0.72
N ARG A 840 -29.53 20.22 -0.17
CA ARG A 840 -29.58 18.76 -0.34
C ARG A 840 -30.34 18.16 0.84
N SER A 841 -30.91 16.99 0.67
CA SER A 841 -31.70 16.33 1.68
C SER A 841 -31.02 15.02 2.07
N PHE A 842 -31.39 14.48 3.20
CA PHE A 842 -30.83 13.23 3.74
C PHE A 842 -31.94 12.32 4.29
N LEU A 843 -31.59 11.08 4.53
CA LEU A 843 -32.34 10.13 5.36
C LEU A 843 -31.34 9.43 6.28
N ARG A 844 -31.60 9.44 7.59
CA ARG A 844 -30.80 8.70 8.57
C ARG A 844 -31.63 7.63 9.25
N LEU A 845 -31.11 6.39 9.28
CA LEU A 845 -31.82 5.24 9.82
C LEU A 845 -31.01 4.59 10.94
N ALA A 846 -31.56 4.56 12.14
CA ALA A 846 -31.10 3.76 13.25
C ALA A 846 -31.89 2.44 13.24
N LEU A 847 -31.21 1.30 13.04
CA LEU A 847 -31.84 0.00 12.95
C LEU A 847 -31.72 -0.77 14.26
N ARG A 848 -32.76 -1.46 14.67
CA ARG A 848 -32.75 -2.33 15.83
C ARG A 848 -33.36 -3.70 15.49
N GLY A 849 -32.54 -4.74 15.60
CA GLY A 849 -32.97 -6.11 15.42
C GLY A 849 -33.89 -6.59 16.54
N ASN A 850 -34.62 -7.66 16.30
CA ASN A 850 -35.60 -8.20 17.26
C ASN A 850 -34.95 -9.02 18.42
N GLY A 851 -33.61 -9.20 18.38
CA GLY A 851 -32.87 -9.96 19.40
C GLY A 851 -33.10 -11.47 19.36
N ARG A 852 -33.62 -11.99 18.24
CA ARG A 852 -33.86 -13.44 18.04
C ARG A 852 -33.22 -13.90 16.73
N ASP A 853 -33.73 -13.37 15.62
CA ASP A 853 -33.28 -13.71 14.28
C ASP A 853 -32.19 -12.73 13.79
N THR A 854 -32.22 -11.52 14.31
CA THR A 854 -31.21 -10.47 14.08
C THR A 854 -30.81 -9.91 15.44
N HIS A 855 -29.54 -9.85 15.73
CA HIS A 855 -29.02 -9.22 16.94
C HIS A 855 -29.53 -7.78 17.08
N ARG A 856 -29.68 -7.29 18.31
CA ARG A 856 -30.23 -5.93 18.56
C ARG A 856 -29.45 -4.81 17.89
N ALA A 857 -28.14 -4.92 17.79
CA ALA A 857 -27.29 -3.97 17.05
C ALA A 857 -27.50 -3.99 15.52
N ALA A 858 -28.34 -4.91 15.00
CA ALA A 858 -28.72 -5.05 13.59
C ALA A 858 -27.53 -5.17 12.60
N ILE A 859 -26.35 -5.56 13.06
CA ILE A 859 -25.14 -5.73 12.24
C ILE A 859 -25.40 -6.72 11.10
N GLY A 860 -24.92 -6.41 9.88
CA GLY A 860 -25.17 -7.17 8.67
C GLY A 860 -26.53 -6.87 8.00
N THR A 861 -27.37 -6.02 8.62
CA THR A 861 -28.64 -5.60 8.00
C THR A 861 -28.37 -4.61 6.87
N GLN A 862 -28.92 -4.90 5.70
CA GLN A 862 -28.78 -4.07 4.50
C GLN A 862 -30.02 -3.20 4.27
N VAL A 863 -29.81 -1.97 3.83
CA VAL A 863 -30.87 -1.06 3.39
C VAL A 863 -30.56 -0.53 1.99
N VAL A 864 -31.53 -0.67 1.10
CA VAL A 864 -31.49 -0.08 -0.24
C VAL A 864 -32.52 1.05 -0.30
N VAL A 865 -32.07 2.29 -0.41
CA VAL A 865 -32.92 3.48 -0.57
C VAL A 865 -33.00 3.83 -2.05
N ARG A 866 -34.25 3.97 -2.54
CA ARG A 866 -34.56 4.31 -3.95
C ARG A 866 -34.82 5.79 -4.09
N VAL A 867 -33.84 6.49 -4.69
CA VAL A 867 -33.91 7.95 -4.85
C VAL A 867 -34.32 8.32 -6.26
N PRO A 868 -35.52 8.95 -6.44
CA PRO A 868 -35.94 9.49 -7.75
C PRO A 868 -35.01 10.61 -8.21
N GLN A 869 -34.56 10.54 -9.45
CA GLN A 869 -33.72 11.56 -10.07
C GLN A 869 -34.55 12.58 -10.87
N THR A 870 -33.96 13.74 -11.12
CA THR A 870 -34.63 14.84 -11.88
C THR A 870 -34.91 14.48 -13.33
N ASP A 871 -34.21 13.50 -13.90
CA ASP A 871 -34.39 12.97 -15.26
C ASP A 871 -35.47 11.88 -15.32
N GLY A 872 -36.16 11.57 -14.22
CA GLY A 872 -37.18 10.54 -14.11
C GLY A 872 -36.64 9.12 -13.93
N THR A 873 -35.34 8.92 -13.81
CA THR A 873 -34.72 7.64 -13.41
C THR A 873 -34.73 7.49 -11.90
N THR A 874 -34.41 6.28 -11.41
CA THR A 874 -34.25 6.00 -9.98
C THR A 874 -32.84 5.43 -9.76
N VAL A 875 -32.21 5.86 -8.72
CA VAL A 875 -30.91 5.29 -8.27
C VAL A 875 -31.15 4.59 -6.94
N ASP A 876 -30.67 3.38 -6.86
CA ASP A 876 -30.67 2.58 -5.63
C ASP A 876 -29.33 2.79 -4.92
N HIS A 877 -29.39 3.15 -3.63
CA HIS A 877 -28.22 3.32 -2.77
C HIS A 877 -28.23 2.25 -1.68
N LEU A 878 -27.23 1.36 -1.70
CA LEU A 878 -27.06 0.30 -0.72
C LEU A 878 -26.16 0.78 0.42
N GLN A 879 -26.57 0.54 1.66
CA GLN A 879 -25.70 0.56 2.83
C GLN A 879 -25.99 -0.66 3.70
N GLU A 880 -24.98 -1.11 4.44
CA GLU A 880 -25.06 -2.20 5.40
C GLU A 880 -24.60 -1.70 6.78
N VAL A 881 -25.25 -2.18 7.86
CA VAL A 881 -24.83 -1.87 9.23
C VAL A 881 -23.54 -2.64 9.52
N THR A 882 -22.41 -1.93 9.58
CA THR A 882 -21.10 -2.47 9.92
C THR A 882 -20.48 -1.71 11.07
N LEU A 883 -19.54 -2.30 11.81
CA LEU A 883 -18.90 -1.64 12.94
C LEU A 883 -17.66 -0.86 12.52
N LEU A 884 -16.69 -1.48 11.86
CA LEU A 884 -15.45 -0.83 11.49
C LEU A 884 -15.58 -0.21 10.09
N GLY A 885 -15.42 1.10 10.01
CA GLY A 885 -15.40 1.83 8.75
C GLY A 885 -14.05 1.80 8.04
N GLY A 886 -13.01 1.29 8.71
CA GLY A 886 -11.63 1.22 8.21
C GLY A 886 -10.62 1.03 9.34
N PHE A 887 -9.33 1.18 9.03
CA PHE A 887 -8.25 1.08 10.01
C PHE A 887 -8.43 2.12 11.14
N SER A 888 -8.49 1.62 12.36
CA SER A 888 -8.58 2.45 13.56
C SER A 888 -9.75 3.46 13.55
N GLY A 889 -10.82 3.16 12.80
CA GLY A 889 -11.97 4.04 12.64
C GLY A 889 -13.29 3.30 12.71
N GLN A 890 -14.16 3.69 13.64
CA GLN A 890 -15.57 3.30 13.65
C GLN A 890 -16.41 4.56 13.52
N GLY A 891 -17.20 4.67 12.46
CA GLY A 891 -18.21 5.70 12.27
C GLY A 891 -19.49 5.42 13.08
N ASP A 892 -20.46 6.28 12.91
CA ASP A 892 -21.80 6.04 13.46
C ASP A 892 -22.45 4.83 12.75
N THR A 893 -23.05 3.93 13.51
CA THR A 893 -23.77 2.76 12.96
C THR A 893 -25.15 3.11 12.38
N ARG A 894 -25.63 4.34 12.58
CA ARG A 894 -26.82 4.86 11.93
C ARG A 894 -26.52 5.09 10.44
N LEU A 895 -27.26 4.43 9.57
CA LEU A 895 -27.07 4.56 8.12
C LEU A 895 -27.47 5.96 7.64
N PHE A 896 -26.60 6.60 6.89
CA PHE A 896 -26.80 7.96 6.38
C PHE A 896 -26.85 7.96 4.84
N PHE A 897 -27.98 8.35 4.28
CA PHE A 897 -28.20 8.44 2.85
C PHE A 897 -28.40 9.90 2.43
N GLY A 898 -27.51 10.43 1.62
CA GLY A 898 -27.76 11.66 0.90
C GLY A 898 -28.78 11.43 -0.21
N LEU A 899 -29.72 12.35 -0.33
CA LEU A 899 -30.83 12.24 -1.31
C LEU A 899 -30.69 13.24 -2.46
N GLY A 900 -29.53 13.90 -2.55
CA GLY A 900 -29.31 14.95 -3.55
C GLY A 900 -30.33 16.08 -3.44
N GLY A 901 -30.90 16.48 -4.54
CA GLY A 901 -31.94 17.50 -4.59
C GLY A 901 -33.36 16.99 -4.30
N HIS A 902 -33.54 15.70 -3.98
CA HIS A 902 -34.86 15.12 -3.72
C HIS A 902 -35.36 15.49 -2.33
N GLN A 903 -36.55 16.10 -2.26
CA GLN A 903 -37.15 16.59 -1.00
C GLN A 903 -38.42 15.81 -0.59
N GLY A 904 -38.86 14.90 -1.45
CA GLY A 904 -40.05 14.08 -1.22
C GLY A 904 -39.74 12.80 -0.45
N PRO A 905 -40.78 11.99 -0.18
CA PRO A 905 -40.55 10.69 0.45
C PRO A 905 -39.82 9.72 -0.50
N VAL A 906 -39.03 8.83 0.08
CA VAL A 906 -38.30 7.77 -0.61
C VAL A 906 -38.76 6.40 -0.16
N ASP A 907 -38.68 5.42 -1.06
CA ASP A 907 -38.96 4.02 -0.73
C ASP A 907 -37.67 3.34 -0.38
N ALA A 908 -37.67 2.51 0.68
CA ALA A 908 -36.52 1.73 1.12
C ALA A 908 -36.90 0.25 1.27
N VAL A 909 -35.95 -0.62 0.92
CA VAL A 909 -36.00 -2.06 1.16
C VAL A 909 -35.03 -2.37 2.27
N ILE A 910 -35.50 -2.87 3.41
CA ILE A 910 -34.69 -3.29 4.54
C ILE A 910 -34.61 -4.82 4.51
N ARG A 911 -33.40 -5.33 4.40
CA ARG A 911 -33.08 -6.76 4.46
C ARG A 911 -32.42 -7.03 5.81
N TRP A 912 -33.25 -7.46 6.78
CA TRP A 912 -32.74 -7.79 8.10
C TRP A 912 -31.81 -9.00 8.04
N TYR A 913 -30.75 -8.99 8.82
CA TYR A 913 -29.71 -10.01 8.78
C TYR A 913 -30.26 -11.42 9.00
N GLY A 914 -31.28 -11.61 9.82
CA GLY A 914 -32.02 -12.87 9.99
C GLY A 914 -32.84 -13.34 8.79
N GLY A 915 -32.76 -12.64 7.64
CA GLY A 915 -33.36 -13.03 6.35
C GLY A 915 -34.72 -12.42 6.07
N GLN A 916 -35.36 -11.73 7.02
CA GLN A 916 -36.62 -11.04 6.78
C GLN A 916 -36.39 -9.80 5.91
N THR A 917 -37.31 -9.53 4.97
CA THR A 917 -37.26 -8.32 4.12
C THR A 917 -38.54 -7.54 4.26
N GLU A 918 -38.43 -6.22 4.40
CA GLU A 918 -39.58 -5.32 4.44
C GLU A 918 -39.38 -4.09 3.54
N ASN A 919 -40.50 -3.54 3.05
CA ASN A 919 -40.51 -2.30 2.31
C ASN A 919 -41.11 -1.21 3.20
N ARG A 920 -40.39 -0.09 3.33
CA ARG A 920 -40.87 1.08 4.08
C ARG A 920 -40.72 2.35 3.25
N ARG A 921 -41.51 3.34 3.59
CA ARG A 921 -41.47 4.68 2.98
C ARG A 921 -41.13 5.70 4.05
N PHE A 922 -40.17 6.57 3.77
CA PHE A 922 -39.64 7.56 4.70
C PHE A 922 -39.74 8.96 4.11
N GLU A 923 -40.03 9.96 4.95
CA GLU A 923 -39.91 11.36 4.56
C GLU A 923 -38.44 11.78 4.58
N ALA A 924 -38.02 12.56 3.58
CA ALA A 924 -36.69 13.13 3.50
C ALA A 924 -36.42 14.16 4.61
N GLY A 925 -35.16 14.38 4.95
CA GLY A 925 -34.70 15.34 5.97
C GLY A 925 -34.96 14.90 7.41
N ARG A 926 -35.03 13.60 7.68
CA ARG A 926 -35.35 13.07 9.01
C ARG A 926 -34.50 11.85 9.41
N THR A 927 -34.40 11.67 10.72
CA THR A 927 -33.88 10.46 11.36
C THR A 927 -35.02 9.58 11.83
N TYR A 928 -34.93 8.29 11.59
CA TYR A 928 -35.89 7.29 12.02
C TYR A 928 -35.23 6.18 12.82
N MET A 929 -35.85 5.80 13.93
CA MET A 929 -35.60 4.52 14.58
C MET A 929 -36.50 3.46 13.93
N VAL A 930 -35.91 2.37 13.44
CA VAL A 930 -36.62 1.28 12.76
C VAL A 930 -36.36 0.00 13.51
N GLU A 931 -37.40 -0.57 14.07
CA GLU A 931 -37.33 -1.86 14.76
C GLU A 931 -37.81 -2.97 13.82
N GLN A 932 -37.09 -4.11 13.87
CA GLN A 932 -37.48 -5.33 13.15
C GLN A 932 -38.82 -5.86 13.75
N PRO A 933 -39.82 -6.17 12.94
CA PRO A 933 -41.10 -6.69 13.37
C PRO A 933 -41.04 -8.00 14.16
#